data_ccba9e2e422aedb593edf1a5c8602635
#
_entry.id   ccba9e2e422aedb593edf1a5c8602635
#
_cell.length_a   1.000
_cell.length_b   1.000
_cell.length_c   1.000
_cell.angle_alpha   90.00
_cell.angle_beta   90.00
_cell.angle_gamma   90.00
#
_symmetry.space_group_name_H-M   'P 1'
#
loop_
_entity.id
_entity.type
_entity.pdbx_description
1 polymer ?
#
loop_
_entity_poly.entity_id
_entity_poly.type
_entity_poly.pdbx_seq_one_letter_code
_entity_poly.pdbx_strand_id
1 'polypeptide(L)'
;MAAGVSTAPLTLGVEEEFHVVDVDSRQVVPRASVLLDALPGEGFAAELQRSVVETNTPVVTSLADLRQGIGALRGRLVAAARAEGLGVVAAGTMPLADTRDLSVTADARYARMLADYQLLAREQIICGAQVHVGIEDPDLRVQIAARVSPDLSILLALSASSPFWLGVDTGYASYRTFVWSRWPTAGSFGGAHTAGEYAELVRRLIATGVVGDAGMMYFDVRPSAHVPTLELRLCDACPRVDDVVLIAGLFRALVRRAWSDIEAGRPRDVLPVELLRAAVWRAARSGLEGDLVDLRDGLPLPAQEVVRSLLHDLRPHLEAEGDWETISELAADALLRGTSSTRQRGAYQKRAELRDVVDLLLFETGTVDTVPEPATANATVGDPAGPAAARQLLSDYAPGEGDEAVTPAGVPRPASRQMIALLDGLGPQRLLQLESARDRHQTERDVTFVVDGETRPFPIDLVPRIISRSDWDRLQAGLRQRAQALEMFLADVYGPRRVVQEGVVPAEAIERAPGLRPRGALVPDGVVRAVVVGVDVVRDATGDWVVLEDNLRVPSGLAYAMQARRLIGAVVPGMDPPAGTLEVTGAVEALGRALRDAAPEAVGSVARVALLTSGPADSAWWEHRELAERMGVDIVQPKDLMVLADGVYRQSVGRQIRIDVLYRRFDEDLLDHVAGADGRPLGRRLLTAVARGQVTLANAPGNGVADDKAVYAYVPALIDFYLGEKPLLRDVRTLLCADPAQRAEVLDRMAELVLKPVDGYGGSGVTIGPAASGPELDDVRREVLLAPNRWVAQELVSLSTHPTLRHGRLEARHVDLRAFVVLSPGPASSWTGALPPPQAQVLAAPLTRMAPEGSLVVNSSRGGGAKDTWIVP
;
A
#
# COMPACT_ATOMS: atom_id res chain seq x y z
N MET A 1 -30.57 -47.32 26.16
CA MET A 1 -31.27 -46.34 26.99
C MET A 1 -30.78 -44.99 26.50
N ALA A 2 -31.64 -44.20 25.88
CA ALA A 2 -31.31 -42.86 25.50
C ALA A 2 -31.08 -42.05 26.78
N ALA A 3 -29.85 -41.64 27.02
CA ALA A 3 -29.53 -40.65 28.03
C ALA A 3 -30.23 -39.36 27.59
N GLY A 4 -31.19 -38.90 28.41
CA GLY A 4 -31.87 -37.64 28.10
C GLY A 4 -30.88 -36.50 28.08
N VAL A 5 -31.09 -35.56 27.17
CA VAL A 5 -30.36 -34.32 27.07
C VAL A 5 -30.21 -33.70 28.47
N SER A 6 -29.03 -33.52 28.96
CA SER A 6 -28.78 -32.81 30.24
C SER A 6 -29.39 -31.41 30.09
N THR A 7 -30.49 -31.18 30.83
CA THR A 7 -31.20 -29.88 30.84
C THR A 7 -30.49 -28.85 31.72
N ALA A 8 -29.39 -29.22 32.37
CA ALA A 8 -28.60 -28.30 33.19
C ALA A 8 -27.83 -27.30 32.31
N PRO A 9 -27.79 -26.02 32.71
CA PRO A 9 -26.97 -25.05 32.02
C PRO A 9 -25.49 -25.43 31.99
N LEU A 10 -24.82 -25.21 30.87
CA LEU A 10 -23.37 -25.42 30.71
C LEU A 10 -22.61 -24.38 31.54
N THR A 11 -21.60 -24.82 32.25
CA THR A 11 -20.74 -23.91 33.03
C THR A 11 -19.83 -23.08 32.10
N LEU A 12 -19.52 -21.86 32.53
CA LEU A 12 -18.68 -20.89 31.84
C LEU A 12 -17.51 -20.43 32.72
N GLY A 13 -16.37 -20.18 32.11
CA GLY A 13 -15.25 -19.43 32.65
C GLY A 13 -14.62 -18.57 31.55
N VAL A 14 -13.99 -17.48 31.91
CA VAL A 14 -13.29 -16.58 30.97
C VAL A 14 -11.92 -16.23 31.54
N GLU A 15 -10.90 -16.31 30.68
CA GLU A 15 -9.58 -15.78 30.89
C GLU A 15 -9.43 -14.53 30.00
N GLU A 16 -8.95 -13.43 30.58
CA GLU A 16 -8.71 -12.20 29.85
C GLU A 16 -7.28 -11.73 30.07
N GLU A 17 -6.63 -11.38 28.99
CA GLU A 17 -5.29 -10.80 28.99
C GLU A 17 -5.34 -9.28 28.83
N PHE A 18 -4.47 -8.56 29.57
CA PHE A 18 -4.41 -7.10 29.60
C PHE A 18 -2.99 -6.60 29.41
N HIS A 19 -2.82 -5.66 28.48
CA HIS A 19 -1.58 -4.89 28.37
C HIS A 19 -1.44 -3.90 29.53
N VAL A 20 -0.26 -3.84 30.12
CA VAL A 20 0.10 -2.84 31.15
C VAL A 20 0.69 -1.62 30.45
N VAL A 21 0.15 -0.45 30.73
CA VAL A 21 0.44 0.81 30.03
C VAL A 21 0.83 1.88 31.04
N ASP A 22 1.85 2.65 30.74
CA ASP A 22 2.16 3.89 31.45
C ASP A 22 1.17 4.99 31.05
N VAL A 23 0.48 5.61 32.02
CA VAL A 23 -0.63 6.53 31.70
C VAL A 23 -0.17 7.88 31.17
N ASP A 24 1.11 8.27 31.36
CA ASP A 24 1.64 9.53 30.83
C ASP A 24 2.15 9.40 29.42
N SER A 25 2.94 8.36 29.14
CA SER A 25 3.50 8.11 27.81
C SER A 25 2.55 7.37 26.87
N ARG A 26 1.56 6.64 27.39
CA ARG A 26 0.67 5.72 26.67
C ARG A 26 1.39 4.51 26.08
N GLN A 27 2.64 4.26 26.49
CA GLN A 27 3.43 3.12 26.03
C GLN A 27 3.17 1.88 26.87
N VAL A 28 3.28 0.71 26.23
CA VAL A 28 3.28 -0.58 26.92
C VAL A 28 4.56 -0.71 27.74
N VAL A 29 4.44 -1.10 29.01
CA VAL A 29 5.58 -1.20 29.93
C VAL A 29 5.67 -2.56 30.62
N PRO A 30 6.89 -3.10 30.87
CA PRO A 30 7.09 -4.44 31.45
C PRO A 30 6.94 -4.42 32.99
N ARG A 31 5.79 -3.97 33.49
CA ARG A 31 5.50 -3.79 34.94
C ARG A 31 4.37 -4.66 35.47
N ALA A 32 4.02 -5.77 34.82
CA ALA A 32 2.97 -6.68 35.27
C ALA A 32 3.24 -7.25 36.71
N SER A 33 4.50 -7.53 37.03
CA SER A 33 4.88 -8.06 38.34
C SER A 33 4.49 -7.11 39.49
N VAL A 34 4.58 -5.79 39.31
CA VAL A 34 4.18 -4.79 40.29
C VAL A 34 2.68 -4.89 40.59
N LEU A 35 1.86 -5.11 39.57
CA LEU A 35 0.41 -5.27 39.71
C LEU A 35 0.06 -6.59 40.37
N LEU A 36 0.75 -7.68 40.02
CA LEU A 36 0.54 -9.01 40.61
C LEU A 36 0.92 -9.04 42.11
N ASP A 37 2.00 -8.36 42.48
CA ASP A 37 2.40 -8.24 43.88
C ASP A 37 1.34 -7.46 44.71
N ALA A 38 0.62 -6.52 44.11
CA ALA A 38 -0.45 -5.75 44.73
C ALA A 38 -1.82 -6.47 44.71
N LEU A 39 -1.94 -7.60 44.00
CA LEU A 39 -3.18 -8.37 43.81
C LEU A 39 -3.09 -9.77 44.43
N PRO A 40 -2.99 -9.89 45.76
CA PRO A 40 -2.90 -11.18 46.41
C PRO A 40 -4.21 -11.96 46.24
N GLY A 41 -4.09 -13.27 46.00
CA GLY A 41 -5.22 -14.21 45.90
C GLY A 41 -5.43 -14.72 44.49
N GLU A 42 -6.49 -15.55 44.35
CA GLU A 42 -6.82 -16.22 43.09
C GLU A 42 -7.39 -15.25 42.04
N GLY A 43 -7.23 -15.61 40.77
CA GLY A 43 -7.83 -14.92 39.66
C GLY A 43 -6.91 -13.99 38.88
N PHE A 44 -5.60 -13.91 39.20
CA PHE A 44 -4.58 -13.16 38.47
C PHE A 44 -3.35 -14.01 38.21
N ALA A 45 -2.84 -13.96 37.00
CA ALA A 45 -1.65 -14.72 36.57
C ALA A 45 -0.68 -13.87 35.74
N ALA A 46 0.58 -14.31 35.72
CA ALA A 46 1.60 -13.76 34.84
C ALA A 46 1.57 -14.47 33.50
N GLU A 47 1.77 -13.69 32.45
CA GLU A 47 1.89 -14.19 31.08
C GLU A 47 3.34 -14.19 30.55
N LEU A 48 3.53 -14.65 29.30
CA LEU A 48 4.82 -14.70 28.61
C LEU A 48 5.54 -13.35 28.66
N GLN A 49 4.81 -12.27 28.38
CA GLN A 49 5.38 -10.91 28.42
C GLN A 49 5.19 -10.25 29.79
N ARG A 50 6.25 -9.67 30.32
CA ARG A 50 6.19 -8.87 31.57
C ARG A 50 5.31 -7.63 31.49
N SER A 51 4.76 -7.36 30.34
CA SER A 51 3.80 -6.28 30.07
C SER A 51 2.34 -6.75 30.00
N VAL A 52 2.08 -8.02 30.34
CA VAL A 52 0.73 -8.61 30.26
C VAL A 52 0.35 -9.22 31.61
N VAL A 53 -0.90 -8.98 32.03
CA VAL A 53 -1.53 -9.63 33.19
C VAL A 53 -2.75 -10.39 32.68
N GLU A 54 -2.91 -11.63 33.13
CA GLU A 54 -4.09 -12.47 32.88
C GLU A 54 -5.02 -12.44 34.09
N THR A 55 -6.34 -12.46 33.80
CA THR A 55 -7.38 -12.66 34.82
C THR A 55 -8.20 -13.92 34.51
N ASN A 56 -8.59 -14.64 35.56
CA ASN A 56 -9.35 -15.87 35.47
C ASN A 56 -10.62 -15.75 36.31
N THR A 57 -11.81 -15.85 35.68
CA THR A 57 -13.09 -15.80 36.40
C THR A 57 -13.34 -17.09 37.18
N PRO A 58 -14.16 -17.02 38.25
CA PRO A 58 -14.77 -18.23 38.81
C PRO A 58 -15.65 -18.94 37.77
N VAL A 59 -15.86 -20.24 37.97
CA VAL A 59 -16.82 -21.02 37.18
C VAL A 59 -18.24 -20.61 37.52
N VAL A 60 -19.01 -20.22 36.50
CA VAL A 60 -20.40 -19.76 36.64
C VAL A 60 -21.36 -20.52 35.70
N THR A 61 -22.68 -20.35 35.88
CA THR A 61 -23.70 -20.95 35.03
C THR A 61 -24.59 -19.91 34.32
N SER A 62 -24.52 -18.65 34.72
CA SER A 62 -25.30 -17.57 34.10
C SER A 62 -24.39 -16.49 33.49
N LEU A 63 -24.88 -15.82 32.43
CA LEU A 63 -24.16 -14.66 31.84
C LEU A 63 -24.15 -13.44 32.78
N ALA A 64 -25.12 -13.31 33.66
CA ALA A 64 -25.16 -12.24 34.66
C ALA A 64 -24.01 -12.39 35.67
N ASP A 65 -23.78 -13.60 36.21
CA ASP A 65 -22.70 -13.89 37.12
C ASP A 65 -21.33 -13.76 36.40
N LEU A 66 -21.26 -14.18 35.14
CA LEU A 66 -20.06 -14.00 34.31
C LEU A 66 -19.70 -12.52 34.18
N ARG A 67 -20.66 -11.68 33.77
CA ARG A 67 -20.49 -10.23 33.66
C ARG A 67 -20.04 -9.61 34.99
N GLN A 68 -20.65 -10.02 36.11
CA GLN A 68 -20.26 -9.54 37.42
C GLN A 68 -18.83 -9.98 37.78
N GLY A 69 -18.47 -11.24 37.50
CA GLY A 69 -17.14 -11.79 37.78
C GLY A 69 -16.03 -11.04 36.99
N ILE A 70 -16.25 -10.87 35.68
CA ILE A 70 -15.33 -10.09 34.81
C ILE A 70 -15.19 -8.65 35.35
N GLY A 71 -16.32 -7.99 35.62
CA GLY A 71 -16.33 -6.61 36.14
C GLY A 71 -15.58 -6.46 37.48
N ALA A 72 -15.73 -7.43 38.40
CA ALA A 72 -15.03 -7.43 39.69
C ALA A 72 -13.51 -7.61 39.54
N LEU A 73 -13.05 -8.53 38.66
CA LEU A 73 -11.62 -8.74 38.41
C LEU A 73 -11.00 -7.53 37.74
N ARG A 74 -11.65 -6.98 36.69
CA ARG A 74 -11.20 -5.74 36.06
C ARG A 74 -11.12 -4.57 37.03
N GLY A 75 -12.15 -4.40 37.89
CA GLY A 75 -12.16 -3.35 38.89
C GLY A 75 -10.99 -3.44 39.88
N ARG A 76 -10.63 -4.66 40.33
CA ARG A 76 -9.44 -4.88 41.20
C ARG A 76 -8.14 -4.58 40.44
N LEU A 77 -8.00 -5.05 39.23
CA LEU A 77 -6.81 -4.83 38.36
C LEU A 77 -6.61 -3.34 38.06
N VAL A 78 -7.67 -2.64 37.69
CA VAL A 78 -7.67 -1.18 37.43
C VAL A 78 -7.29 -0.40 38.70
N ALA A 79 -7.83 -0.77 39.85
CA ALA A 79 -7.50 -0.11 41.11
C ALA A 79 -6.02 -0.28 41.48
N ALA A 80 -5.45 -1.47 41.32
CA ALA A 80 -4.03 -1.74 41.52
C ALA A 80 -3.16 -0.93 40.53
N ALA A 81 -3.54 -0.88 39.26
CA ALA A 81 -2.83 -0.13 38.23
C ALA A 81 -2.82 1.38 38.53
N ARG A 82 -3.96 1.96 38.90
CA ARG A 82 -4.08 3.39 39.24
C ARG A 82 -3.18 3.76 40.42
N ALA A 83 -3.04 2.88 41.41
CA ALA A 83 -2.18 3.13 42.60
C ALA A 83 -0.69 3.25 42.23
N GLU A 84 -0.30 2.62 41.10
CA GLU A 84 1.09 2.60 40.62
C GLU A 84 1.34 3.59 39.46
N GLY A 85 0.39 4.46 39.12
CA GLY A 85 0.47 5.36 37.96
C GLY A 85 0.42 4.63 36.64
N LEU A 86 -0.16 3.43 36.64
CA LEU A 86 -0.31 2.57 35.45
C LEU A 86 -1.77 2.49 35.00
N GLY A 87 -1.96 2.06 33.76
CA GLY A 87 -3.23 1.66 33.19
C GLY A 87 -3.19 0.22 32.70
N VAL A 88 -4.35 -0.36 32.49
CA VAL A 88 -4.51 -1.66 31.84
C VAL A 88 -5.48 -1.55 30.69
N VAL A 89 -5.21 -2.28 29.62
CA VAL A 89 -5.98 -2.27 28.37
C VAL A 89 -6.27 -3.67 27.91
N ALA A 90 -7.56 -4.00 27.73
CA ALA A 90 -8.01 -5.20 27.02
C ALA A 90 -8.15 -4.88 25.53
N ALA A 91 -7.16 -5.21 24.75
CA ALA A 91 -7.20 -5.10 23.28
C ALA A 91 -6.29 -6.17 22.65
N GLY A 92 -6.62 -6.65 21.47
CA GLY A 92 -5.82 -7.71 20.83
C GLY A 92 -4.38 -7.30 20.55
N THR A 93 -4.11 -6.02 20.27
CA THR A 93 -2.78 -5.40 20.13
C THR A 93 -2.81 -3.97 20.65
N MET A 94 -1.63 -3.42 20.93
CA MET A 94 -1.50 -2.03 21.35
C MET A 94 -0.97 -1.15 20.23
N PRO A 95 -1.62 0.01 20.00
CA PRO A 95 -1.16 0.97 18.99
C PRO A 95 0.26 1.49 19.24
N LEU A 96 0.56 1.77 20.51
CA LEU A 96 1.86 2.29 20.98
C LEU A 96 2.58 1.22 21.80
N ALA A 97 3.42 0.42 21.14
CA ALA A 97 4.29 -0.56 21.76
C ALA A 97 5.67 -0.51 21.12
N ASP A 98 6.74 -0.60 21.93
CA ASP A 98 8.12 -0.77 21.46
C ASP A 98 8.64 -2.14 21.91
N THR A 99 8.92 -3.02 20.94
CA THR A 99 9.40 -4.37 21.25
C THR A 99 10.79 -4.40 21.89
N ARG A 100 11.56 -3.33 21.79
CA ARG A 100 12.91 -3.24 22.35
C ARG A 100 12.92 -3.10 23.87
N ASP A 101 11.88 -2.50 24.42
CA ASP A 101 11.75 -2.23 25.87
C ASP A 101 11.01 -3.34 26.62
N LEU A 102 10.54 -4.36 25.90
CA LEU A 102 9.76 -5.47 26.44
C LEU A 102 10.64 -6.68 26.74
N SER A 103 10.27 -7.41 27.78
CA SER A 103 11.01 -8.58 28.24
C SER A 103 10.06 -9.69 28.65
N VAL A 104 10.54 -10.93 28.46
CA VAL A 104 9.82 -12.14 28.83
C VAL A 104 9.83 -12.32 30.34
N THR A 105 8.75 -12.84 30.90
CA THR A 105 8.62 -13.16 32.33
C THR A 105 9.70 -14.15 32.78
N ALA A 106 10.28 -13.91 33.96
CA ALA A 106 11.36 -14.71 34.51
C ALA A 106 10.83 -16.06 35.05
N ASP A 107 10.43 -16.92 34.16
CA ASP A 107 9.98 -18.29 34.42
C ASP A 107 10.74 -19.30 33.54
N ALA A 108 10.97 -20.51 34.06
CA ALA A 108 11.77 -21.53 33.37
C ALA A 108 11.12 -22.01 32.06
N ARG A 109 9.77 -22.05 31.99
CA ARG A 109 9.02 -22.40 30.78
C ARG A 109 9.14 -21.29 29.73
N TYR A 110 8.95 -20.04 30.14
CA TYR A 110 9.04 -18.87 29.25
C TYR A 110 10.48 -18.62 28.76
N ALA A 111 11.49 -18.90 29.60
CA ALA A 111 12.89 -18.83 29.20
C ALA A 111 13.22 -19.87 28.09
N ARG A 112 12.67 -21.09 28.19
CA ARG A 112 12.78 -22.10 27.12
C ARG A 112 12.05 -21.62 25.84
N MET A 113 10.83 -21.12 25.96
CA MET A 113 10.09 -20.58 24.81
C MET A 113 10.88 -19.47 24.11
N LEU A 114 11.51 -18.57 24.87
CA LEU A 114 12.36 -17.54 24.28
C LEU A 114 13.58 -18.13 23.56
N ALA A 115 14.21 -19.16 24.11
CA ALA A 115 15.36 -19.83 23.51
C ALA A 115 14.98 -20.55 22.21
N ASP A 116 13.82 -21.23 22.18
CA ASP A 116 13.37 -22.05 21.06
C ASP A 116 12.75 -21.22 19.93
N TYR A 117 11.98 -20.18 20.25
CA TYR A 117 11.21 -19.39 19.25
C TYR A 117 11.77 -18.01 18.96
N GLN A 118 12.81 -17.55 19.69
CA GLN A 118 13.58 -16.33 19.44
C GLN A 118 12.69 -15.08 19.23
N LEU A 119 12.74 -14.48 18.02
CA LEU A 119 12.00 -13.27 17.68
C LEU A 119 10.48 -13.43 17.84
N LEU A 120 9.95 -14.61 17.54
CA LEU A 120 8.53 -14.92 17.66
C LEU A 120 8.04 -14.70 19.11
N ALA A 121 8.79 -15.22 20.08
CA ALA A 121 8.46 -15.06 21.50
C ALA A 121 8.63 -13.59 21.98
N ARG A 122 9.62 -12.86 21.46
CA ARG A 122 9.84 -11.44 21.80
C ARG A 122 8.74 -10.54 21.28
N GLU A 123 8.21 -10.84 20.09
CA GLU A 123 7.15 -10.05 19.44
C GLU A 123 5.73 -10.50 19.85
N GLN A 124 5.59 -11.41 20.80
CA GLN A 124 4.29 -11.87 21.28
C GLN A 124 3.64 -10.83 22.21
N ILE A 125 3.33 -9.65 21.66
CA ILE A 125 2.68 -8.52 22.36
C ILE A 125 1.22 -8.46 21.94
N ILE A 126 0.51 -9.52 22.25
CA ILE A 126 -0.92 -9.66 21.90
C ILE A 126 -1.68 -10.17 23.11
N CYS A 127 -2.95 -9.78 23.20
CA CYS A 127 -3.85 -10.23 24.24
C CYS A 127 -5.12 -10.82 23.64
N GLY A 128 -5.59 -11.92 24.22
CA GLY A 128 -6.82 -12.63 23.86
C GLY A 128 -7.86 -12.61 24.98
N ALA A 129 -9.08 -13.00 24.60
CA ALA A 129 -10.12 -13.43 25.53
C ALA A 129 -10.41 -14.90 25.26
N GLN A 130 -10.22 -15.74 26.26
CA GLN A 130 -10.39 -17.19 26.15
C GLN A 130 -11.67 -17.58 26.90
N VAL A 131 -12.54 -18.34 26.24
CA VAL A 131 -13.83 -18.77 26.84
C VAL A 131 -13.81 -20.27 27.04
N HIS A 132 -14.07 -20.69 28.28
CA HIS A 132 -14.17 -22.08 28.69
C HIS A 132 -15.63 -22.48 28.86
N VAL A 133 -16.03 -23.60 28.25
CA VAL A 133 -17.34 -24.25 28.46
C VAL A 133 -17.11 -25.64 29.04
N GLY A 134 -17.75 -25.94 30.19
CA GLY A 134 -17.56 -27.18 30.90
C GLY A 134 -18.18 -28.36 30.15
N ILE A 135 -17.39 -29.41 29.91
CA ILE A 135 -17.77 -30.67 29.26
C ILE A 135 -16.94 -31.77 29.90
N GLU A 136 -17.56 -32.65 30.69
CA GLU A 136 -16.85 -33.71 31.40
C GLU A 136 -16.30 -34.79 30.49
N ASP A 137 -17.10 -35.20 29.48
CA ASP A 137 -16.73 -36.29 28.56
C ASP A 137 -15.61 -35.83 27.62
N PRO A 138 -14.42 -36.43 27.65
CA PRO A 138 -13.27 -36.04 26.83
C PRO A 138 -13.47 -36.32 25.33
N ASP A 139 -14.20 -37.38 24.94
CA ASP A 139 -14.49 -37.65 23.53
C ASP A 139 -15.50 -36.64 22.99
N LEU A 140 -16.48 -36.25 23.79
CA LEU A 140 -17.46 -35.22 23.43
C LEU A 140 -16.79 -33.87 23.23
N ARG A 141 -15.82 -33.49 24.07
CA ARG A 141 -15.01 -32.25 23.86
C ARG A 141 -14.36 -32.20 22.50
N VAL A 142 -13.71 -33.29 22.08
CA VAL A 142 -13.03 -33.36 20.78
C VAL A 142 -14.03 -33.27 19.62
N GLN A 143 -15.15 -33.99 19.72
CA GLN A 143 -16.18 -33.97 18.68
C GLN A 143 -16.85 -32.59 18.55
N ILE A 144 -17.13 -31.94 19.68
CA ILE A 144 -17.68 -30.58 19.67
C ILE A 144 -16.69 -29.56 19.08
N ALA A 145 -15.41 -29.62 19.45
CA ALA A 145 -14.36 -28.75 18.90
C ALA A 145 -14.41 -28.73 17.35
N ALA A 146 -14.52 -29.92 16.77
CA ALA A 146 -14.55 -30.06 15.32
C ALA A 146 -15.86 -29.53 14.69
N ARG A 147 -16.98 -29.56 15.44
CA ARG A 147 -18.28 -29.11 14.93
C ARG A 147 -18.49 -27.60 15.04
N VAL A 148 -17.87 -26.93 16.03
CA VAL A 148 -17.97 -25.47 16.19
C VAL A 148 -17.00 -24.71 15.31
N SER A 149 -15.93 -25.37 14.82
CA SER A 149 -14.87 -24.72 14.03
C SER A 149 -15.37 -23.88 12.85
N PRO A 150 -16.44 -24.26 12.10
CA PRO A 150 -16.94 -23.44 10.99
C PRO A 150 -17.48 -22.06 11.40
N ASP A 151 -18.02 -21.92 12.61
CA ASP A 151 -18.66 -20.69 13.06
C ASP A 151 -17.70 -19.75 13.81
N LEU A 152 -16.47 -20.19 14.14
CA LEU A 152 -15.53 -19.42 14.97
C LEU A 152 -15.06 -18.12 14.30
N SER A 153 -15.03 -18.09 12.97
CA SER A 153 -14.69 -16.86 12.23
C SER A 153 -15.67 -15.72 12.51
N ILE A 154 -16.93 -16.03 12.82
CA ILE A 154 -17.96 -15.04 13.17
C ILE A 154 -17.66 -14.44 14.55
N LEU A 155 -17.23 -15.27 15.51
CA LEU A 155 -16.83 -14.81 16.86
C LEU A 155 -15.56 -13.94 16.79
N LEU A 156 -14.62 -14.30 15.93
CA LEU A 156 -13.43 -13.46 15.66
C LEU A 156 -13.84 -12.08 15.11
N ALA A 157 -14.77 -12.04 14.16
CA ALA A 157 -15.24 -10.77 13.60
C ALA A 157 -15.88 -9.88 14.66
N LEU A 158 -16.68 -10.45 15.57
CA LEU A 158 -17.30 -9.74 16.68
C LEU A 158 -16.28 -9.23 17.72
N SER A 159 -15.21 -10.00 17.99
CA SER A 159 -14.16 -9.63 18.95
C SER A 159 -13.11 -8.68 18.40
N ALA A 160 -13.10 -8.38 17.10
CA ALA A 160 -12.01 -7.66 16.44
C ALA A 160 -11.64 -6.35 17.16
N SER A 161 -10.42 -6.30 17.71
CA SER A 161 -9.95 -5.22 18.56
C SER A 161 -8.45 -4.93 18.40
N SER A 162 -7.86 -5.29 17.25
CA SER A 162 -6.42 -5.14 17.01
C SER A 162 -6.09 -4.55 15.64
N PRO A 163 -6.60 -3.35 15.29
CA PRO A 163 -6.35 -2.74 13.99
C PRO A 163 -4.96 -2.11 13.86
N PHE A 164 -4.31 -1.80 14.98
CA PHE A 164 -3.00 -1.14 15.01
C PHE A 164 -1.92 -2.08 15.53
N TRP A 165 -0.74 -2.05 14.91
CA TRP A 165 0.44 -2.80 15.33
C TRP A 165 1.70 -1.95 15.20
N LEU A 166 2.45 -1.79 16.30
CA LEU A 166 3.73 -1.03 16.35
C LEU A 166 3.63 0.35 15.68
N GLY A 167 2.58 1.09 15.95
CA GLY A 167 2.40 2.45 15.45
C GLY A 167 1.69 2.55 14.08
N VAL A 168 1.25 1.44 13.49
CA VAL A 168 0.70 1.41 12.12
C VAL A 168 -0.74 0.87 12.13
N ASP A 169 -1.65 1.50 11.36
CA ASP A 169 -2.92 0.86 10.99
C ASP A 169 -2.64 -0.26 9.99
N THR A 170 -2.87 -1.48 10.40
CA THR A 170 -2.56 -2.68 9.63
C THR A 170 -3.51 -2.92 8.45
N GLY A 171 -4.62 -2.18 8.40
CA GLY A 171 -5.72 -2.45 7.47
C GLY A 171 -6.56 -3.69 7.83
N TYR A 172 -6.28 -4.39 8.93
CA TYR A 172 -7.02 -5.55 9.43
C TYR A 172 -7.83 -5.17 10.67
N ALA A 173 -8.96 -5.81 10.88
CA ALA A 173 -9.77 -5.63 12.08
C ALA A 173 -9.19 -6.40 13.29
N SER A 174 -8.63 -7.59 13.03
CA SER A 174 -7.86 -8.37 14.00
C SER A 174 -6.47 -8.73 13.45
N TYR A 175 -5.47 -7.91 13.76
CA TYR A 175 -4.07 -8.22 13.40
C TYR A 175 -3.43 -9.22 14.39
N ARG A 176 -3.95 -9.32 15.61
CA ARG A 176 -3.59 -10.37 16.57
C ARG A 176 -3.61 -11.76 15.94
N THR A 177 -4.61 -12.04 15.12
CA THR A 177 -4.75 -13.33 14.40
C THR A 177 -3.49 -13.65 13.58
N PHE A 178 -2.85 -12.67 12.93
CA PHE A 178 -1.63 -12.88 12.13
C PHE A 178 -0.39 -13.04 13.00
N VAL A 179 -0.28 -12.30 14.09
CA VAL A 179 0.80 -12.48 15.06
C VAL A 179 0.71 -13.87 15.68
N TRP A 180 -0.50 -14.30 16.08
CA TRP A 180 -0.78 -15.61 16.64
C TRP A 180 -0.52 -16.76 15.65
N SER A 181 -0.90 -16.60 14.38
CA SER A 181 -0.75 -17.63 13.34
C SER A 181 0.70 -18.00 13.02
N ARG A 182 1.68 -17.28 13.53
CA ARG A 182 3.11 -17.59 13.40
C ARG A 182 3.53 -18.78 14.29
N TRP A 183 2.74 -19.12 15.31
CA TRP A 183 3.03 -20.26 16.17
C TRP A 183 2.71 -21.58 15.47
N PRO A 184 3.54 -22.61 15.62
CA PRO A 184 3.45 -23.83 14.81
C PRO A 184 2.13 -24.58 14.89
N THR A 185 1.42 -24.45 16.01
CA THR A 185 0.15 -25.17 16.26
C THR A 185 -1.08 -24.26 16.19
N ALA A 186 -0.90 -22.97 15.83
CA ALA A 186 -2.02 -22.04 15.69
C ALA A 186 -2.88 -22.37 14.48
N GLY A 187 -4.19 -22.15 14.63
CA GLY A 187 -5.20 -22.32 13.56
C GLY A 187 -6.25 -23.34 13.86
N SER A 188 -7.05 -23.66 12.84
CA SER A 188 -8.22 -24.51 12.98
C SER A 188 -7.88 -25.93 13.38
N PHE A 189 -8.69 -26.50 14.27
CA PHE A 189 -8.55 -27.87 14.72
C PHE A 189 -8.94 -28.87 13.62
N GLY A 190 -7.96 -29.64 13.17
CA GLY A 190 -8.06 -30.45 11.94
C GLY A 190 -8.77 -31.81 12.06
N GLY A 191 -9.31 -32.22 13.24
CA GLY A 191 -10.23 -33.32 13.23
C GLY A 191 -9.79 -34.66 13.79
N ALA A 192 -9.35 -34.73 15.03
CA ALA A 192 -9.49 -35.93 15.82
C ALA A 192 -10.99 -36.25 16.07
N HIS A 193 -11.33 -37.50 16.23
CA HIS A 193 -12.73 -37.97 16.50
C HIS A 193 -12.89 -38.41 17.95
N THR A 194 -11.79 -38.79 18.62
CA THR A 194 -11.75 -39.24 19.99
C THR A 194 -10.66 -38.53 20.79
N ALA A 195 -10.80 -38.57 22.11
CA ALA A 195 -9.78 -38.07 23.03
C ALA A 195 -8.44 -38.82 22.87
N GLY A 196 -8.50 -40.11 22.54
CA GLY A 196 -7.32 -40.92 22.27
C GLY A 196 -6.55 -40.47 21.04
N GLU A 197 -7.26 -40.18 19.94
CA GLU A 197 -6.66 -39.61 18.71
C GLU A 197 -6.07 -38.24 18.97
N TYR A 198 -6.75 -37.39 19.72
CA TYR A 198 -6.24 -36.07 20.10
C TYR A 198 -4.99 -36.17 20.96
N ALA A 199 -4.97 -37.04 21.98
CA ALA A 199 -3.81 -37.27 22.83
C ALA A 199 -2.61 -37.82 22.02
N GLU A 200 -2.87 -38.69 21.02
CA GLU A 200 -1.83 -39.17 20.11
C GLU A 200 -1.27 -38.02 19.24
N LEU A 201 -2.14 -37.17 18.69
CA LEU A 201 -1.70 -35.98 17.92
C LEU A 201 -0.80 -35.08 18.78
N VAL A 202 -1.22 -34.75 20.00
CA VAL A 202 -0.43 -33.94 20.94
C VAL A 202 0.93 -34.58 21.24
N ARG A 203 0.98 -35.92 21.55
CA ARG A 203 2.23 -36.62 21.79
C ARG A 203 3.17 -36.58 20.57
N ARG A 204 2.62 -36.76 19.37
CA ARG A 204 3.41 -36.70 18.13
C ARG A 204 3.96 -35.30 17.88
N LEU A 205 3.18 -34.25 18.09
CA LEU A 205 3.65 -32.88 17.96
C LEU A 205 4.78 -32.56 18.95
N ILE A 206 4.65 -32.98 20.21
CA ILE A 206 5.73 -32.85 21.21
C ILE A 206 6.98 -33.64 20.78
N ALA A 207 6.79 -34.86 20.29
CA ALA A 207 7.89 -35.73 19.85
C ALA A 207 8.68 -35.15 18.65
N THR A 208 8.09 -34.24 17.86
CA THR A 208 8.82 -33.53 16.79
C THR A 208 9.81 -32.51 17.33
N GLY A 209 9.72 -32.13 18.60
CA GLY A 209 10.50 -31.05 19.22
C GLY A 209 10.03 -29.63 18.81
N VAL A 210 8.95 -29.52 18.00
CA VAL A 210 8.40 -28.23 17.56
C VAL A 210 7.65 -27.52 18.68
N VAL A 211 7.06 -28.28 19.62
CA VAL A 211 6.38 -27.75 20.81
C VAL A 211 6.88 -28.48 22.05
N GLY A 212 6.98 -27.74 23.17
CA GLY A 212 7.58 -28.27 24.41
C GLY A 212 6.61 -29.03 25.31
N ASP A 213 5.33 -28.66 25.29
CA ASP A 213 4.30 -29.25 26.17
C ASP A 213 2.91 -29.19 25.56
N ALA A 214 1.92 -29.83 26.21
CA ALA A 214 0.52 -29.89 25.76
C ALA A 214 -0.17 -28.50 25.83
N GLY A 215 0.28 -27.58 26.68
CA GLY A 215 -0.22 -26.22 26.77
C GLY A 215 0.06 -25.39 25.51
N MET A 216 1.05 -25.81 24.70
CA MET A 216 1.42 -25.16 23.43
C MET A 216 0.58 -25.62 22.22
N MET A 217 -0.54 -26.26 22.45
CA MET A 217 -1.53 -26.55 21.39
C MET A 217 -2.39 -25.30 21.17
N TYR A 218 -1.98 -24.42 20.26
CA TYR A 218 -2.56 -23.11 20.04
C TYR A 218 -3.70 -23.11 18.98
N PHE A 219 -4.47 -24.22 18.93
CA PHE A 219 -5.65 -24.30 18.07
C PHE A 219 -6.70 -23.24 18.42
N ASP A 220 -7.48 -22.79 17.43
CA ASP A 220 -8.54 -21.79 17.58
C ASP A 220 -9.57 -22.17 18.64
N VAL A 221 -9.82 -23.48 18.76
CA VAL A 221 -10.61 -24.13 19.81
C VAL A 221 -9.95 -25.45 20.16
N ARG A 222 -9.87 -25.79 21.46
CA ARG A 222 -9.22 -27.02 21.93
C ARG A 222 -9.86 -27.59 23.20
N PRO A 223 -9.77 -28.91 23.44
CA PRO A 223 -9.87 -29.44 24.79
C PRO A 223 -8.79 -28.81 25.67
N SER A 224 -9.17 -28.25 26.84
CA SER A 224 -8.19 -27.71 27.77
C SER A 224 -7.30 -28.84 28.32
N ALA A 225 -6.01 -28.52 28.54
CA ALA A 225 -5.03 -29.46 29.10
C ALA A 225 -5.17 -29.65 30.62
N HIS A 226 -5.82 -28.70 31.31
CA HIS A 226 -5.79 -28.59 32.78
C HIS A 226 -7.16 -28.78 33.45
N VAL A 227 -8.23 -28.42 32.75
CA VAL A 227 -9.62 -28.47 33.27
C VAL A 227 -10.55 -29.14 32.29
N PRO A 228 -11.70 -29.74 32.75
CA PRO A 228 -12.61 -30.48 31.87
C PRO A 228 -13.48 -29.52 31.03
N THR A 229 -12.87 -28.68 30.22
CA THR A 229 -13.55 -27.67 29.41
C THR A 229 -13.15 -27.75 27.95
N LEU A 230 -14.01 -27.22 27.07
CA LEU A 230 -13.65 -26.80 25.72
C LEU A 230 -13.30 -25.31 25.77
N GLU A 231 -12.13 -24.96 25.24
CA GLU A 231 -11.54 -23.63 25.30
C GLU A 231 -11.49 -22.97 23.93
N LEU A 232 -12.14 -21.80 23.78
CA LEU A 232 -12.05 -20.93 22.61
C LEU A 232 -10.86 -19.95 22.77
N ARG A 233 -9.96 -19.88 21.80
CA ARG A 233 -8.73 -19.06 21.86
C ARG A 233 -8.60 -18.03 20.75
N LEU A 234 -9.45 -18.12 19.72
CA LEU A 234 -9.32 -17.31 18.50
C LEU A 234 -9.56 -15.82 18.73
N CYS A 235 -10.38 -15.44 19.72
CA CYS A 235 -10.87 -14.08 19.90
C CYS A 235 -9.81 -13.12 20.46
N ASP A 236 -9.84 -11.85 19.97
CA ASP A 236 -9.08 -10.75 20.56
C ASP A 236 -9.58 -10.44 21.98
N ALA A 237 -8.73 -9.89 22.84
CA ALA A 237 -9.16 -9.24 24.06
C ALA A 237 -10.04 -8.03 23.72
N CYS A 238 -11.18 -7.87 24.40
CA CYS A 238 -12.17 -6.84 24.11
C CYS A 238 -12.20 -5.79 25.21
N PRO A 239 -12.13 -4.48 24.89
CA PRO A 239 -12.16 -3.43 25.93
C PRO A 239 -13.46 -3.46 26.74
N ARG A 240 -14.59 -3.68 26.11
CA ARG A 240 -15.91 -3.71 26.78
C ARG A 240 -16.25 -5.10 27.30
N VAL A 241 -16.68 -5.17 28.54
CA VAL A 241 -17.15 -6.42 29.18
C VAL A 241 -18.30 -7.07 28.38
N ASP A 242 -19.18 -6.25 27.80
CA ASP A 242 -20.33 -6.71 27.03
C ASP A 242 -19.96 -7.50 25.79
N ASP A 243 -18.83 -7.15 25.13
CA ASP A 243 -18.31 -7.87 23.99
C ASP A 243 -17.84 -9.29 24.39
N VAL A 244 -17.19 -9.40 25.55
CA VAL A 244 -16.74 -10.69 26.10
C VAL A 244 -17.94 -11.57 26.49
N VAL A 245 -18.95 -10.98 27.10
CA VAL A 245 -20.19 -11.70 27.47
C VAL A 245 -20.95 -12.18 26.22
N LEU A 246 -21.01 -11.36 25.16
CA LEU A 246 -21.58 -11.74 23.87
C LEU A 246 -20.88 -12.97 23.28
N ILE A 247 -19.54 -12.94 23.25
CA ILE A 247 -18.72 -14.04 22.72
C ILE A 247 -18.93 -15.31 23.56
N ALA A 248 -18.93 -15.18 24.88
CA ALA A 248 -19.10 -16.31 25.78
C ALA A 248 -20.49 -16.99 25.62
N GLY A 249 -21.56 -16.20 25.51
CA GLY A 249 -22.90 -16.72 25.31
C GLY A 249 -23.09 -17.38 23.94
N LEU A 250 -22.55 -16.76 22.88
CA LEU A 250 -22.59 -17.35 21.53
C LEU A 250 -21.79 -18.65 21.48
N PHE A 251 -20.59 -18.68 22.09
CA PHE A 251 -19.77 -19.88 22.11
C PHE A 251 -20.45 -21.01 22.90
N ARG A 252 -21.07 -20.71 24.05
CA ARG A 252 -21.89 -21.68 24.84
C ARG A 252 -23.02 -22.23 23.98
N ALA A 253 -23.74 -21.40 23.27
CA ALA A 253 -24.83 -21.83 22.39
C ALA A 253 -24.36 -22.71 21.21
N LEU A 254 -23.18 -22.38 20.62
CA LEU A 254 -22.54 -23.23 19.61
C LEU A 254 -22.19 -24.62 20.17
N VAL A 255 -21.62 -24.67 21.37
CA VAL A 255 -21.31 -25.92 22.08
C VAL A 255 -22.59 -26.73 22.32
N ARG A 256 -23.67 -26.09 22.81
CA ARG A 256 -24.96 -26.73 23.02
C ARG A 256 -25.57 -27.28 21.73
N ARG A 257 -25.52 -26.52 20.64
CA ARG A 257 -25.97 -26.99 19.32
C ARG A 257 -25.20 -28.22 18.88
N ALA A 258 -23.85 -28.13 18.92
CA ALA A 258 -23.00 -29.23 18.52
C ALA A 258 -23.21 -30.50 19.37
N TRP A 259 -23.45 -30.34 20.68
CA TRP A 259 -23.79 -31.45 21.57
C TRP A 259 -25.11 -32.09 21.19
N SER A 260 -26.16 -31.29 21.00
CA SER A 260 -27.50 -31.79 20.58
C SER A 260 -27.43 -32.51 19.22
N ASP A 261 -26.61 -32.05 18.31
CA ASP A 261 -26.39 -32.67 17.00
C ASP A 261 -25.70 -34.04 17.11
N ILE A 262 -24.74 -34.17 18.04
CA ILE A 262 -24.08 -35.45 18.33
C ILE A 262 -25.06 -36.44 18.91
N GLU A 263 -25.85 -36.04 19.92
CA GLU A 263 -26.89 -36.91 20.54
C GLU A 263 -27.97 -37.34 19.55
N ALA A 264 -28.34 -36.44 18.64
CA ALA A 264 -29.28 -36.72 17.55
C ALA A 264 -28.69 -37.57 16.42
N GLY A 265 -27.39 -37.92 16.48
CA GLY A 265 -26.72 -38.69 15.46
C GLY A 265 -26.58 -37.95 14.12
N ARG A 266 -26.64 -36.60 14.11
CA ARG A 266 -26.50 -35.82 12.88
C ARG A 266 -25.05 -35.91 12.37
N PRO A 267 -24.87 -36.12 11.06
CA PRO A 267 -23.54 -36.15 10.48
C PRO A 267 -22.85 -34.78 10.67
N ARG A 268 -21.51 -34.80 10.76
CA ARG A 268 -20.71 -33.59 10.75
C ARG A 268 -20.36 -33.24 9.31
N ASP A 269 -20.53 -32.00 8.94
CA ASP A 269 -19.94 -31.46 7.72
C ASP A 269 -18.43 -31.36 7.88
N VAL A 270 -17.69 -32.04 7.02
CA VAL A 270 -16.23 -32.00 6.99
C VAL A 270 -15.79 -30.97 5.96
N LEU A 271 -15.45 -29.78 6.43
CA LEU A 271 -14.94 -28.73 5.58
C LEU A 271 -13.40 -28.83 5.43
N PRO A 272 -12.86 -28.54 4.23
CA PRO A 272 -11.43 -28.38 4.05
C PRO A 272 -10.86 -27.32 4.99
N VAL A 273 -9.70 -27.59 5.59
CA VAL A 273 -9.04 -26.64 6.50
C VAL A 273 -8.68 -25.33 5.82
N GLU A 274 -8.46 -25.34 4.50
CA GLU A 274 -8.23 -24.19 3.67
C GLU A 274 -9.43 -23.21 3.65
N LEU A 275 -10.67 -23.74 3.65
CA LEU A 275 -11.87 -22.91 3.72
C LEU A 275 -12.04 -22.30 5.11
N LEU A 276 -11.77 -23.07 6.17
CA LEU A 276 -11.78 -22.55 7.54
C LEU A 276 -10.75 -21.42 7.70
N ARG A 277 -9.54 -21.60 7.20
CA ARG A 277 -8.50 -20.57 7.20
C ARG A 277 -8.90 -19.33 6.38
N ALA A 278 -9.54 -19.52 5.23
CA ALA A 278 -10.03 -18.41 4.40
C ALA A 278 -11.12 -17.61 5.13
N ALA A 279 -12.05 -18.27 5.84
CA ALA A 279 -13.07 -17.61 6.63
C ALA A 279 -12.47 -16.81 7.81
N VAL A 280 -11.51 -17.41 8.53
CA VAL A 280 -10.76 -16.72 9.61
C VAL A 280 -9.97 -15.52 9.05
N TRP A 281 -9.29 -15.68 7.91
CA TRP A 281 -8.58 -14.59 7.27
C TRP A 281 -9.53 -13.43 6.91
N ARG A 282 -10.69 -13.75 6.32
CA ARG A 282 -11.68 -12.75 5.92
C ARG A 282 -12.23 -12.01 7.14
N ALA A 283 -12.55 -12.72 8.22
CA ALA A 283 -13.01 -12.14 9.47
C ALA A 283 -11.95 -11.23 10.11
N ALA A 284 -10.71 -11.68 10.17
CA ALA A 284 -9.58 -10.89 10.67
C ALA A 284 -9.32 -9.64 9.81
N ARG A 285 -9.51 -9.74 8.47
CA ARG A 285 -9.33 -8.60 7.56
C ARG A 285 -10.43 -7.56 7.71
N SER A 286 -11.68 -7.97 7.81
CA SER A 286 -12.83 -7.09 7.63
C SER A 286 -13.59 -6.79 8.93
N GLY A 287 -13.52 -7.64 9.94
CA GLY A 287 -14.40 -7.52 11.12
C GLY A 287 -15.87 -7.52 10.72
N LEU A 288 -16.63 -6.57 11.25
CA LEU A 288 -18.04 -6.36 10.91
C LEU A 288 -18.26 -5.33 9.77
N GLU A 289 -17.20 -4.68 9.29
CA GLU A 289 -17.26 -3.60 8.28
C GLU A 289 -17.27 -4.11 6.83
N GLY A 290 -17.09 -5.41 6.61
CA GLY A 290 -17.11 -6.01 5.29
C GLY A 290 -17.88 -7.32 5.26
N ASP A 291 -17.55 -8.14 4.24
CA ASP A 291 -18.16 -9.46 4.10
C ASP A 291 -17.44 -10.49 4.95
N LEU A 292 -18.19 -11.45 5.48
CA LEU A 292 -17.72 -12.71 6.04
C LEU A 292 -17.99 -13.85 5.06
N VAL A 293 -17.28 -14.97 5.21
CA VAL A 293 -17.57 -16.17 4.42
C VAL A 293 -18.64 -16.97 5.15
N ASP A 294 -19.81 -17.13 4.54
CA ASP A 294 -20.78 -18.12 4.98
C ASP A 294 -20.30 -19.51 4.51
N LEU A 295 -19.83 -20.31 5.45
CA LEU A 295 -19.26 -21.62 5.14
C LEU A 295 -20.32 -22.68 4.77
N ARG A 296 -21.61 -22.38 4.87
CA ARG A 296 -22.69 -23.24 4.38
C ARG A 296 -22.72 -23.29 2.85
N ASP A 297 -22.55 -22.14 2.22
CA ASP A 297 -22.57 -21.97 0.77
C ASP A 297 -21.18 -21.64 0.18
N GLY A 298 -20.19 -21.33 1.03
CA GLY A 298 -18.83 -20.92 0.63
C GLY A 298 -18.77 -19.53 -0.02
N LEU A 299 -19.81 -18.69 0.18
CA LEU A 299 -19.93 -17.38 -0.45
C LEU A 299 -19.68 -16.24 0.55
N PRO A 300 -19.13 -15.10 0.07
CA PRO A 300 -19.05 -13.89 0.89
C PRO A 300 -20.43 -13.24 1.01
N LEU A 301 -20.84 -12.94 2.25
CA LEU A 301 -22.05 -12.21 2.58
C LEU A 301 -21.74 -11.07 3.55
N PRO A 302 -22.51 -9.97 3.56
CA PRO A 302 -22.36 -8.89 4.52
C PRO A 302 -22.33 -9.44 5.96
N ALA A 303 -21.35 -9.00 6.76
CA ALA A 303 -21.13 -9.52 8.11
C ALA A 303 -22.40 -9.49 8.96
N GLN A 304 -23.21 -8.41 8.82
CA GLN A 304 -24.46 -8.27 9.54
C GLN A 304 -25.48 -9.38 9.21
N GLU A 305 -25.52 -9.85 7.96
CA GLU A 305 -26.41 -10.93 7.54
C GLU A 305 -25.95 -12.27 8.12
N VAL A 306 -24.63 -12.53 8.08
CA VAL A 306 -24.05 -13.75 8.64
C VAL A 306 -24.27 -13.82 10.15
N VAL A 307 -24.06 -12.72 10.89
CA VAL A 307 -24.31 -12.67 12.34
C VAL A 307 -25.79 -12.87 12.66
N ARG A 308 -26.71 -12.24 11.91
CA ARG A 308 -28.16 -12.44 12.12
C ARG A 308 -28.58 -13.87 11.82
N SER A 309 -28.04 -14.49 10.79
CA SER A 309 -28.28 -15.90 10.46
C SER A 309 -27.81 -16.82 11.58
N LEU A 310 -26.58 -16.58 12.11
CA LEU A 310 -26.08 -17.35 13.25
C LEU A 310 -27.00 -17.22 14.48
N LEU A 311 -27.44 -16.01 14.82
CA LEU A 311 -28.37 -15.78 15.94
C LEU A 311 -29.70 -16.51 15.74
N HIS A 312 -30.23 -16.47 14.52
CA HIS A 312 -31.45 -17.21 14.19
C HIS A 312 -31.30 -18.72 14.44
N ASP A 313 -30.20 -19.29 13.96
CA ASP A 313 -29.91 -20.72 14.08
C ASP A 313 -29.64 -21.15 15.54
N LEU A 314 -29.00 -20.25 16.33
CA LEU A 314 -28.68 -20.51 17.74
C LEU A 314 -29.82 -20.19 18.69
N ARG A 315 -30.91 -19.55 18.26
CA ARG A 315 -32.01 -19.15 19.12
C ARG A 315 -32.56 -20.27 20.05
N PRO A 316 -32.85 -21.49 19.55
CA PRO A 316 -33.35 -22.56 20.44
C PRO A 316 -32.35 -22.96 21.52
N HIS A 317 -31.03 -22.85 21.24
CA HIS A 317 -29.98 -23.21 22.15
C HIS A 317 -29.68 -22.08 23.15
N LEU A 318 -29.85 -20.84 22.75
CA LEU A 318 -29.80 -19.67 23.64
C LEU A 318 -30.99 -19.62 24.58
N GLU A 319 -32.19 -19.95 24.09
CA GLU A 319 -33.40 -20.08 24.93
C GLU A 319 -33.26 -21.21 25.96
N ALA A 320 -32.62 -22.33 25.57
CA ALA A 320 -32.38 -23.45 26.48
C ALA A 320 -31.38 -23.13 27.60
N GLU A 321 -30.44 -22.25 27.37
CA GLU A 321 -29.48 -21.73 28.37
C GLU A 321 -30.03 -20.52 29.15
N GLY A 322 -31.16 -19.93 28.74
CA GLY A 322 -31.74 -18.71 29.33
C GLY A 322 -31.05 -17.43 28.88
N ASP A 323 -30.28 -17.46 27.74
CA ASP A 323 -29.40 -16.40 27.29
C ASP A 323 -29.99 -15.53 26.17
N TRP A 324 -31.13 -15.94 25.56
CA TRP A 324 -31.61 -15.33 24.33
C TRP A 324 -31.79 -13.80 24.42
N GLU A 325 -32.47 -13.32 25.47
CA GLU A 325 -32.70 -11.87 25.61
C GLU A 325 -31.39 -11.10 25.68
N THR A 326 -30.49 -11.51 26.59
CA THR A 326 -29.22 -10.88 26.77
C THR A 326 -28.36 -10.89 25.50
N ILE A 327 -28.25 -12.04 24.83
CA ILE A 327 -27.39 -12.18 23.65
C ILE A 327 -27.97 -11.45 22.43
N SER A 328 -29.28 -11.46 22.24
CA SER A 328 -29.93 -10.74 21.13
C SER A 328 -29.75 -9.22 21.27
N GLU A 329 -29.85 -8.66 22.49
CA GLU A 329 -29.60 -7.24 22.77
C GLU A 329 -28.13 -6.87 22.55
N LEU A 330 -27.20 -7.66 23.11
CA LEU A 330 -25.77 -7.42 22.94
C LEU A 330 -25.31 -7.51 21.49
N ALA A 331 -25.86 -8.46 20.74
CA ALA A 331 -25.54 -8.58 19.32
C ALA A 331 -26.10 -7.42 18.50
N ALA A 332 -27.33 -6.95 18.80
CA ALA A 332 -27.89 -5.76 18.15
C ALA A 332 -27.06 -4.51 18.46
N ASP A 333 -26.61 -4.33 19.71
CA ASP A 333 -25.73 -3.24 20.11
C ASP A 333 -24.37 -3.33 19.38
N ALA A 334 -23.75 -4.50 19.32
CA ALA A 334 -22.48 -4.70 18.63
C ALA A 334 -22.58 -4.39 17.13
N LEU A 335 -23.66 -4.82 16.45
CA LEU A 335 -23.91 -4.52 15.05
C LEU A 335 -24.15 -3.03 14.77
N LEU A 336 -24.75 -2.31 15.73
CA LEU A 336 -25.02 -0.88 15.59
C LEU A 336 -23.79 -0.02 15.85
N ARG A 337 -23.04 -0.31 16.90
CA ARG A 337 -21.89 0.50 17.35
C ARG A 337 -20.58 0.16 16.65
N GLY A 338 -20.50 -1.00 15.98
CA GLY A 338 -19.30 -1.55 15.39
C GLY A 338 -18.34 -2.20 16.41
N THR A 339 -17.31 -2.86 15.90
CA THR A 339 -16.25 -3.50 16.70
C THR A 339 -15.36 -2.51 17.41
N SER A 340 -14.54 -2.98 18.36
CA SER A 340 -13.48 -2.15 18.93
C SER A 340 -12.52 -1.65 17.87
N SER A 341 -12.22 -2.46 16.85
CA SER A 341 -11.39 -2.06 15.71
C SER A 341 -11.95 -0.82 14.99
N THR A 342 -13.24 -0.78 14.72
CA THR A 342 -13.93 0.38 14.11
C THR A 342 -13.83 1.62 14.98
N ARG A 343 -14.07 1.46 16.28
CA ARG A 343 -14.03 2.59 17.23
C ARG A 343 -12.61 3.12 17.41
N GLN A 344 -11.61 2.24 17.44
CA GLN A 344 -10.19 2.63 17.49
C GLN A 344 -9.80 3.46 16.26
N ARG A 345 -10.19 3.01 15.06
CA ARG A 345 -9.97 3.79 13.83
C ARG A 345 -10.73 5.12 13.83
N GLY A 346 -11.98 5.11 14.34
CA GLY A 346 -12.76 6.34 14.51
C GLY A 346 -12.11 7.33 15.50
N ALA A 347 -11.45 6.86 16.56
CA ALA A 347 -10.67 7.71 17.45
C ALA A 347 -9.42 8.27 16.74
N TYR A 348 -8.69 7.42 16.05
CA TYR A 348 -7.52 7.80 15.26
C TYR A 348 -7.85 8.84 14.17
N GLN A 349 -8.94 8.64 13.44
CA GLN A 349 -9.34 9.52 12.33
C GLN A 349 -9.63 10.96 12.75
N LYS A 350 -9.95 11.21 14.03
CA LYS A 350 -10.26 12.57 14.51
C LYS A 350 -9.06 13.51 14.47
N ARG A 351 -7.86 13.02 14.81
CA ARG A 351 -6.63 13.82 14.90
C ARG A 351 -5.38 13.11 14.36
N ALA A 352 -5.51 11.91 13.84
CA ALA A 352 -4.41 11.03 13.42
C ALA A 352 -3.39 10.74 14.54
N GLU A 353 -3.86 10.74 15.81
CA GLU A 353 -3.05 10.51 16.99
C GLU A 353 -3.31 9.13 17.58
N LEU A 354 -2.29 8.28 17.63
CA LEU A 354 -2.41 6.95 18.26
C LEU A 354 -2.65 7.04 19.78
N ARG A 355 -2.29 8.15 20.40
CA ARG A 355 -2.60 8.40 21.83
C ARG A 355 -4.10 8.42 22.06
N ASP A 356 -4.90 8.98 21.12
CA ASP A 356 -6.36 9.01 21.22
C ASP A 356 -6.95 7.60 21.18
N VAL A 357 -6.30 6.69 20.46
CA VAL A 357 -6.70 5.28 20.44
C VAL A 357 -6.43 4.63 21.79
N VAL A 358 -5.24 4.87 22.38
CA VAL A 358 -4.92 4.34 23.72
C VAL A 358 -5.83 4.94 24.79
N ASP A 359 -6.14 6.24 24.71
CA ASP A 359 -7.08 6.90 25.63
C ASP A 359 -8.49 6.30 25.53
N LEU A 360 -8.97 6.02 24.33
CA LEU A 360 -10.24 5.31 24.12
C LEU A 360 -10.19 3.91 24.74
N LEU A 361 -9.12 3.17 24.52
CA LEU A 361 -8.96 1.81 25.05
C LEU A 361 -8.89 1.79 26.59
N LEU A 362 -8.18 2.74 27.20
CA LEU A 362 -8.13 2.92 28.65
C LEU A 362 -9.53 3.25 29.22
N PHE A 363 -10.29 4.10 28.52
CA PHE A 363 -11.66 4.44 28.91
C PHE A 363 -12.60 3.23 28.79
N GLU A 364 -12.62 2.56 27.65
CA GLU A 364 -13.50 1.41 27.42
C GLU A 364 -13.16 0.20 28.31
N THR A 365 -11.88 0.05 28.71
CA THR A 365 -11.47 -0.98 29.67
C THR A 365 -11.83 -0.59 31.13
N GLY A 366 -12.13 0.70 31.37
CA GLY A 366 -12.49 1.22 32.71
C GLY A 366 -11.30 1.73 33.53
N THR A 367 -10.13 1.89 32.93
CA THR A 367 -8.93 2.42 33.59
C THR A 367 -9.07 3.91 33.89
N VAL A 368 -9.72 4.67 33.04
CA VAL A 368 -10.03 6.10 33.23
C VAL A 368 -11.53 6.33 33.18
N ASP A 369 -12.04 7.29 33.93
CA ASP A 369 -13.50 7.54 34.06
C ASP A 369 -14.04 8.41 32.91
N THR A 370 -13.16 9.11 32.19
CA THR A 370 -13.48 9.92 31.01
C THR A 370 -12.37 9.76 29.98
N VAL A 371 -12.74 9.74 28.70
CA VAL A 371 -11.74 9.99 27.65
C VAL A 371 -11.22 11.40 27.92
N PRO A 372 -9.92 11.60 28.12
CA PRO A 372 -9.37 12.93 28.29
C PRO A 372 -9.90 13.80 27.15
N GLU A 373 -10.69 14.86 27.48
CA GLU A 373 -11.01 15.83 26.46
C GLU A 373 -9.67 16.30 25.91
N PRO A 374 -9.51 16.33 24.59
CA PRO A 374 -8.32 16.89 24.01
C PRO A 374 -8.17 18.27 24.66
N ALA A 375 -7.03 18.52 25.31
CA ALA A 375 -6.72 19.86 25.77
C ALA A 375 -7.08 20.73 24.58
N THR A 376 -8.22 21.43 24.71
CA THR A 376 -8.64 22.38 23.69
C THR A 376 -7.44 23.28 23.55
N ALA A 377 -6.77 23.22 22.42
CA ALA A 377 -5.82 24.22 22.00
C ALA A 377 -6.59 25.53 21.76
N ASN A 378 -7.18 26.03 22.83
CA ASN A 378 -7.45 27.44 23.12
C ASN A 378 -6.19 28.02 23.77
N ALA A 379 -5.02 27.63 23.32
CA ALA A 379 -4.04 28.62 23.01
C ALA A 379 -4.63 29.33 21.79
N THR A 380 -5.31 30.45 22.04
CA THR A 380 -5.35 31.52 21.06
C THR A 380 -4.04 31.44 20.33
N VAL A 381 -4.10 31.17 19.01
CA VAL A 381 -2.97 31.40 18.14
C VAL A 381 -2.65 32.88 18.34
N GLY A 382 -1.85 33.14 19.37
CA GLY A 382 -1.12 34.37 19.48
C GLY A 382 -0.36 34.43 18.18
N ASP A 383 -0.51 35.51 17.49
CA ASP A 383 0.21 35.89 16.29
C ASP A 383 1.59 35.19 16.30
N PRO A 384 1.91 34.31 15.34
CA PRO A 384 3.10 33.49 15.43
C PRO A 384 4.26 34.40 15.77
N ALA A 385 4.86 34.14 16.93
CA ALA A 385 6.00 34.92 17.43
C ALA A 385 6.93 35.20 16.28
N GLY A 386 7.26 36.44 16.09
CA GLY A 386 7.98 36.97 14.94
C GLY A 386 9.26 36.19 14.64
N PRO A 387 9.96 36.45 13.59
CA PRO A 387 10.91 35.65 12.79
C PRO A 387 12.01 34.88 13.55
N ALA A 388 11.94 34.76 14.87
CA ALA A 388 12.98 34.12 15.69
C ALA A 388 12.80 32.60 15.89
N ALA A 389 11.58 32.03 15.77
CA ALA A 389 11.33 30.60 16.03
C ALA A 389 11.55 29.69 14.79
N ALA A 390 11.52 30.22 13.58
CA ALA A 390 11.72 29.46 12.33
C ALA A 390 13.20 29.29 11.94
N ARG A 391 14.15 29.28 12.91
CA ARG A 391 15.58 29.36 12.58
C ARG A 391 16.39 28.09 12.79
N GLN A 392 15.86 27.05 13.41
CA GLN A 392 16.67 25.90 13.79
C GLN A 392 16.86 24.90 12.62
N LEU A 393 15.81 24.57 11.89
CA LEU A 393 15.89 23.64 10.76
C LEU A 393 16.59 24.23 9.54
N LEU A 394 16.45 25.55 9.35
CA LEU A 394 17.11 26.28 8.26
C LEU A 394 18.50 26.84 8.61
N SER A 395 18.94 26.72 9.89
CA SER A 395 20.24 27.30 10.30
C SER A 395 21.43 26.72 9.54
N ASP A 396 21.37 25.42 9.24
CA ASP A 396 22.39 24.67 8.54
C ASP A 396 22.03 24.42 7.06
N TYR A 397 20.88 24.90 6.61
CA TYR A 397 20.43 24.73 5.23
C TYR A 397 21.05 25.78 4.31
N ALA A 398 21.82 25.33 3.32
CA ALA A 398 22.36 26.18 2.27
C ALA A 398 21.49 26.02 1.00
N PRO A 399 20.59 27.01 0.70
CA PRO A 399 19.79 26.96 -0.53
C PRO A 399 20.69 26.95 -1.76
N GLY A 400 20.41 26.06 -2.70
CA GLY A 400 21.06 26.08 -4.00
C GLY A 400 20.55 27.20 -4.89
N GLU A 401 21.13 27.34 -6.06
CA GLU A 401 20.67 28.30 -7.06
C GLU A 401 19.24 27.97 -7.48
N GLY A 402 18.36 28.98 -7.53
CA GLY A 402 16.95 28.78 -7.91
C GLY A 402 16.14 27.93 -6.95
N ASP A 403 16.50 27.85 -5.66
CA ASP A 403 15.74 27.06 -4.69
C ASP A 403 14.28 27.44 -4.64
N GLU A 404 13.38 26.43 -4.79
CA GLU A 404 11.95 26.68 -4.96
C GLU A 404 11.22 26.92 -3.65
N ALA A 405 11.76 26.53 -2.50
CA ALA A 405 11.14 26.63 -1.20
C ALA A 405 11.75 27.69 -0.30
N VAL A 406 13.05 27.99 -0.47
CA VAL A 406 13.82 28.90 0.38
C VAL A 406 14.53 29.95 -0.47
N THR A 407 14.57 31.20 -0.02
CA THR A 407 15.32 32.26 -0.70
C THR A 407 16.81 32.14 -0.42
N PRO A 408 17.71 32.74 -1.22
CA PRO A 408 19.13 32.77 -0.92
C PRO A 408 19.50 33.38 0.45
N ALA A 409 18.58 34.17 1.02
CA ALA A 409 18.76 34.74 2.37
C ALA A 409 18.30 33.77 3.49
N GLY A 410 17.96 32.50 3.18
CA GLY A 410 17.51 31.51 4.14
C GLY A 410 16.08 31.73 4.64
N VAL A 411 15.25 32.47 3.90
CA VAL A 411 13.85 32.75 4.28
C VAL A 411 12.92 31.85 3.48
N PRO A 412 11.96 31.13 4.11
CA PRO A 412 10.97 30.36 3.40
C PRO A 412 10.14 31.21 2.43
N ARG A 413 9.98 30.75 1.20
CA ARG A 413 9.09 31.38 0.23
C ARG A 413 7.64 31.30 0.71
N PRO A 414 6.75 32.23 0.32
CA PRO A 414 5.37 32.31 0.83
C PRO A 414 4.62 30.98 0.78
N ALA A 415 4.68 30.26 -0.34
CA ALA A 415 4.00 28.96 -0.51
C ALA A 415 4.54 27.86 0.43
N SER A 416 5.83 27.89 0.77
CA SER A 416 6.49 26.87 1.58
C SER A 416 6.56 27.19 3.08
N ARG A 417 6.11 28.40 3.47
CA ARG A 417 6.29 28.89 4.85
C ARG A 417 5.63 28.00 5.89
N GLN A 418 4.38 27.62 5.67
CA GLN A 418 3.61 26.79 6.61
C GLN A 418 4.22 25.39 6.73
N MET A 419 4.58 24.78 5.62
CA MET A 419 5.23 23.47 5.58
C MET A 419 6.56 23.46 6.34
N ILE A 420 7.43 24.42 6.07
CA ILE A 420 8.74 24.53 6.73
C ILE A 420 8.57 24.82 8.22
N ALA A 421 7.62 25.68 8.62
CA ALA A 421 7.34 25.96 10.02
C ALA A 421 6.84 24.71 10.78
N LEU A 422 6.02 23.88 10.13
CA LEU A 422 5.57 22.61 10.71
C LEU A 422 6.76 21.67 10.95
N LEU A 423 7.62 21.48 9.94
CA LEU A 423 8.81 20.61 10.06
C LEU A 423 9.78 21.12 11.15
N ASP A 424 10.00 22.44 11.21
CA ASP A 424 10.87 23.06 12.23
C ASP A 424 10.31 22.84 13.64
N GLY A 425 8.99 22.95 13.81
CA GLY A 425 8.29 22.71 15.08
C GLY A 425 8.38 21.28 15.60
N LEU A 426 8.61 20.29 14.71
CA LEU A 426 8.78 18.90 15.11
C LEU A 426 10.15 18.60 15.75
N GLY A 427 11.18 19.35 15.37
CA GLY A 427 12.54 19.18 15.83
C GLY A 427 13.27 17.95 15.29
N PRO A 428 14.63 17.91 15.39
CA PRO A 428 15.46 16.91 14.70
C PRO A 428 15.16 15.45 15.09
N GLN A 429 14.91 15.18 16.37
CA GLN A 429 14.63 13.81 16.83
C GLN A 429 13.33 13.27 16.24
N ARG A 430 12.28 14.10 16.19
CA ARG A 430 11.01 13.71 15.62
C ARG A 430 11.13 13.52 14.10
N LEU A 431 11.89 14.35 13.42
CA LEU A 431 12.16 14.21 12.00
C LEU A 431 12.87 12.88 11.67
N LEU A 432 13.85 12.45 12.47
CA LEU A 432 14.47 11.11 12.33
C LEU A 432 13.47 9.96 12.53
N GLN A 433 12.54 10.12 13.49
CA GLN A 433 11.48 9.13 13.70
C GLN A 433 10.55 9.05 12.48
N LEU A 434 10.21 10.19 11.87
CA LEU A 434 9.37 10.23 10.66
C LEU A 434 10.09 9.61 9.46
N GLU A 435 11.39 9.82 9.29
CA GLU A 435 12.18 9.12 8.26
C GLU A 435 12.14 7.60 8.46
N SER A 436 12.31 7.14 9.70
CA SER A 436 12.19 5.72 10.04
C SER A 436 10.75 5.19 9.81
N ALA A 437 9.73 5.98 10.10
CA ALA A 437 8.33 5.63 9.84
C ALA A 437 8.04 5.55 8.33
N ARG A 438 8.57 6.48 7.54
CA ARG A 438 8.53 6.45 6.07
C ARG A 438 9.11 5.14 5.54
N ASP A 439 10.31 4.78 5.99
CA ASP A 439 11.03 3.59 5.49
C ASP A 439 10.27 2.30 5.84
N ARG A 440 9.71 2.22 7.06
CA ARG A 440 8.80 1.12 7.44
C ARG A 440 7.56 1.07 6.57
N HIS A 441 6.85 2.18 6.39
CA HIS A 441 5.64 2.25 5.58
C HIS A 441 5.87 1.80 4.14
N GLN A 442 7.02 2.16 3.55
CA GLN A 442 7.40 1.73 2.21
C GLN A 442 7.70 0.23 2.14
N THR A 443 8.42 -0.30 3.13
CA THR A 443 8.74 -1.72 3.23
C THR A 443 7.48 -2.57 3.40
N GLU A 444 6.56 -2.17 4.27
CA GLU A 444 5.29 -2.87 4.54
C GLU A 444 4.36 -2.92 3.32
N ARG A 445 4.42 -1.91 2.47
CA ARG A 445 3.61 -1.83 1.24
C ARG A 445 4.34 -2.33 0.00
N ASP A 446 5.53 -2.89 0.18
CA ASP A 446 6.37 -3.39 -0.90
C ASP A 446 6.59 -2.32 -2.00
N VAL A 447 6.69 -1.02 -1.58
CA VAL A 447 6.93 0.10 -2.49
C VAL A 447 8.39 0.07 -2.91
N THR A 448 8.68 -0.73 -3.93
CA THR A 448 10.04 -1.05 -4.33
C THR A 448 10.30 -0.64 -5.78
N PHE A 449 11.58 -0.53 -6.08
CA PHE A 449 12.09 -0.35 -7.42
C PHE A 449 13.39 -1.15 -7.57
N VAL A 450 13.64 -1.72 -8.74
CA VAL A 450 14.86 -2.48 -8.99
C VAL A 450 15.94 -1.58 -9.58
N VAL A 451 17.08 -1.50 -8.90
CA VAL A 451 18.27 -0.75 -9.33
C VAL A 451 19.45 -1.72 -9.39
N ASP A 452 20.10 -1.82 -10.54
CA ASP A 452 21.27 -2.72 -10.76
C ASP A 452 21.00 -4.18 -10.36
N GLY A 453 19.75 -4.65 -10.57
CA GLY A 453 19.31 -6.00 -10.25
C GLY A 453 18.94 -6.22 -8.77
N GLU A 454 19.08 -5.22 -7.91
CA GLU A 454 18.67 -5.28 -6.51
C GLU A 454 17.33 -4.57 -6.29
N THR A 455 16.41 -5.25 -5.60
CA THR A 455 15.15 -4.65 -5.18
C THR A 455 15.39 -3.79 -3.95
N ARG A 456 15.07 -2.51 -4.04
CA ARG A 456 15.24 -1.52 -2.96
C ARG A 456 13.93 -0.76 -2.72
N PRO A 457 13.66 -0.27 -1.49
CA PRO A 457 12.57 0.67 -1.25
C PRO A 457 12.72 1.89 -2.16
N PHE A 458 11.63 2.35 -2.77
CA PHE A 458 11.64 3.56 -3.59
C PHE A 458 11.73 4.80 -2.69
N PRO A 459 12.81 5.61 -2.71
CA PRO A 459 12.98 6.69 -1.75
C PRO A 459 11.96 7.80 -1.98
N ILE A 460 11.09 8.07 -1.00
CA ILE A 460 10.15 9.20 -1.01
C ILE A 460 10.57 10.17 0.10
N ASP A 461 10.74 11.44 -0.26
CA ASP A 461 11.07 12.49 0.70
C ASP A 461 9.82 13.02 1.41
N LEU A 462 9.98 13.45 2.66
CA LEU A 462 8.89 13.96 3.50
C LEU A 462 8.61 15.46 3.32
N VAL A 463 9.33 16.14 2.44
CA VAL A 463 9.15 17.57 2.14
C VAL A 463 8.44 17.71 0.79
N PRO A 464 7.14 18.03 0.73
CA PRO A 464 6.40 18.19 -0.52
C PRO A 464 6.93 19.36 -1.36
N ARG A 465 6.95 19.21 -2.69
CA ARG A 465 7.18 20.30 -3.62
C ARG A 465 5.87 21.03 -3.91
N ILE A 466 5.89 22.34 -3.84
CA ILE A 466 4.69 23.18 -4.02
C ILE A 466 4.79 23.92 -5.35
N ILE A 467 3.77 23.74 -6.21
CA ILE A 467 3.60 24.44 -7.49
C ILE A 467 2.32 25.26 -7.43
N SER A 468 2.38 26.54 -7.82
CA SER A 468 1.17 27.38 -7.87
C SER A 468 0.23 26.93 -9.00
N ARG A 469 -1.07 27.14 -8.81
CA ARG A 469 -2.08 26.84 -9.83
C ARG A 469 -1.81 27.56 -11.14
N SER A 470 -1.38 28.81 -11.07
CA SER A 470 -1.06 29.61 -12.26
C SER A 470 0.15 29.06 -13.04
N ASP A 471 1.17 28.56 -12.35
CA ASP A 471 2.32 27.89 -12.99
C ASP A 471 1.91 26.58 -13.62
N TRP A 472 1.08 25.81 -12.90
CA TRP A 472 0.56 24.54 -13.40
C TRP A 472 -0.31 24.72 -14.63
N ASP A 473 -1.18 25.73 -14.67
CA ASP A 473 -2.06 25.99 -15.82
C ASP A 473 -1.25 26.38 -17.07
N ARG A 474 -0.16 27.14 -16.92
CA ARG A 474 0.78 27.44 -18.01
C ARG A 474 1.50 26.17 -18.48
N LEU A 475 2.00 25.38 -17.53
CA LEU A 475 2.67 24.12 -17.83
C LEU A 475 1.76 23.15 -18.56
N GLN A 476 0.52 22.96 -18.07
CA GLN A 476 -0.48 22.11 -18.72
C GLN A 476 -0.77 22.51 -20.18
N ALA A 477 -0.87 23.80 -20.48
CA ALA A 477 -1.13 24.27 -21.82
C ALA A 477 -0.02 23.82 -22.78
N GLY A 478 1.25 24.02 -22.39
CA GLY A 478 2.39 23.62 -23.21
C GLY A 478 2.59 22.10 -23.31
N LEU A 479 2.31 21.35 -22.23
CA LEU A 479 2.34 19.89 -22.23
C LEU A 479 1.31 19.29 -23.18
N ARG A 480 0.07 19.84 -23.21
CA ARG A 480 -0.98 19.43 -24.17
C ARG A 480 -0.54 19.65 -25.60
N GLN A 481 -0.08 20.87 -25.91
CA GLN A 481 0.41 21.25 -27.23
C GLN A 481 1.51 20.30 -27.69
N ARG A 482 2.51 20.03 -26.83
CA ARG A 482 3.63 19.18 -27.14
C ARG A 482 3.22 17.73 -27.41
N ALA A 483 2.39 17.15 -26.52
CA ALA A 483 1.92 15.77 -26.68
C ALA A 483 1.08 15.57 -27.95
N GLN A 484 0.25 16.57 -28.30
CA GLN A 484 -0.52 16.55 -29.55
C GLN A 484 0.39 16.58 -30.78
N ALA A 485 1.39 17.46 -30.81
CA ALA A 485 2.33 17.56 -31.92
C ALA A 485 3.16 16.28 -32.09
N LEU A 486 3.61 15.67 -30.99
CA LEU A 486 4.36 14.40 -31.02
C LEU A 486 3.49 13.22 -31.47
N GLU A 487 2.23 13.14 -31.08
CA GLU A 487 1.31 12.13 -31.60
C GLU A 487 1.07 12.28 -33.10
N MET A 488 0.86 13.53 -33.58
CA MET A 488 0.70 13.80 -35.02
C MET A 488 1.98 13.49 -35.80
N PHE A 489 3.15 13.73 -35.21
CA PHE A 489 4.45 13.33 -35.77
C PHE A 489 4.54 11.81 -35.91
N LEU A 490 4.18 11.05 -34.87
CA LEU A 490 4.18 9.58 -34.91
C LEU A 490 3.24 9.04 -36.01
N ALA A 491 2.05 9.59 -36.12
CA ALA A 491 1.11 9.21 -37.20
C ALA A 491 1.66 9.53 -38.59
N ASP A 492 2.33 10.69 -38.76
CA ASP A 492 2.88 11.13 -40.02
C ASP A 492 4.13 10.33 -40.46
N VAL A 493 5.03 10.03 -39.53
CA VAL A 493 6.27 9.28 -39.79
C VAL A 493 6.00 7.87 -40.29
N TYR A 494 4.96 7.22 -39.73
CA TYR A 494 4.54 5.88 -40.14
C TYR A 494 3.47 5.88 -41.24
N GLY A 495 2.99 7.06 -41.64
CA GLY A 495 2.00 7.28 -42.69
C GLY A 495 2.56 8.06 -43.87
N PRO A 496 2.00 9.25 -44.21
CA PRO A 496 2.36 10.01 -45.39
C PRO A 496 3.74 10.67 -45.40
N ARG A 497 4.37 10.80 -44.23
CA ARG A 497 5.74 11.42 -44.07
C ARG A 497 5.82 12.86 -44.57
N ARG A 498 4.78 13.65 -44.38
CA ARG A 498 4.70 15.06 -44.78
C ARG A 498 5.82 15.91 -44.19
N VAL A 499 6.13 15.67 -42.89
CA VAL A 499 7.20 16.37 -42.16
C VAL A 499 8.57 16.26 -42.88
N VAL A 500 8.81 15.14 -43.55
CA VAL A 500 10.00 14.92 -44.36
C VAL A 500 9.85 15.55 -45.75
N GLN A 501 8.71 15.35 -46.38
CA GLN A 501 8.44 15.88 -47.74
C GLN A 501 8.51 17.41 -47.77
N GLU A 502 8.05 18.07 -46.75
CA GLU A 502 8.05 19.53 -46.62
C GLU A 502 9.35 20.08 -45.99
N GLY A 503 10.31 19.19 -45.69
CA GLY A 503 11.66 19.55 -45.25
C GLY A 503 11.74 20.09 -43.82
N VAL A 504 10.71 19.84 -42.98
CA VAL A 504 10.70 20.28 -41.55
C VAL A 504 11.70 19.47 -40.72
N VAL A 505 11.74 18.14 -40.97
CA VAL A 505 12.71 17.24 -40.35
C VAL A 505 13.47 16.51 -41.48
N PRO A 506 14.82 16.50 -41.48
CA PRO A 506 15.60 15.75 -42.47
C PRO A 506 15.26 14.26 -42.40
N ALA A 507 15.11 13.62 -43.57
CA ALA A 507 14.85 12.18 -43.66
C ALA A 507 15.83 11.35 -42.84
N GLU A 508 17.11 11.73 -42.90
CA GLU A 508 18.18 11.05 -42.17
C GLU A 508 18.03 11.08 -40.64
N ALA A 509 17.45 12.15 -40.07
CA ALA A 509 17.21 12.25 -38.64
C ALA A 509 16.18 11.22 -38.15
N ILE A 510 15.18 10.92 -39.02
CA ILE A 510 14.14 9.93 -38.73
C ILE A 510 14.66 8.51 -39.03
N GLU A 511 15.25 8.31 -40.23
CA GLU A 511 15.68 6.98 -40.70
C GLU A 511 16.82 6.36 -39.87
N ARG A 512 17.63 7.21 -39.22
CA ARG A 512 18.72 6.80 -38.33
C ARG A 512 18.30 6.74 -36.88
N ALA A 513 17.08 7.19 -36.51
CA ALA A 513 16.60 7.14 -35.15
C ALA A 513 16.49 5.68 -34.69
N PRO A 514 17.21 5.26 -33.63
CA PRO A 514 17.17 3.89 -33.14
C PRO A 514 15.76 3.42 -32.75
N GLY A 515 14.88 4.36 -32.39
CA GLY A 515 13.49 4.10 -32.05
C GLY A 515 12.54 3.91 -33.24
N LEU A 516 12.98 4.18 -34.48
CA LEU A 516 12.18 3.91 -35.66
C LEU A 516 12.12 2.40 -35.91
N ARG A 517 10.95 1.81 -35.82
CA ARG A 517 10.72 0.37 -35.97
C ARG A 517 9.77 0.10 -37.14
N PRO A 518 10.07 -0.80 -38.09
CA PRO A 518 9.16 -1.15 -39.18
C PRO A 518 7.78 -1.62 -38.69
N ARG A 519 7.75 -2.22 -37.50
CA ARG A 519 6.50 -2.68 -36.88
C ARG A 519 5.54 -1.53 -36.52
N GLY A 520 6.03 -0.31 -36.39
CA GLY A 520 5.20 0.88 -36.19
C GLY A 520 4.25 1.14 -37.36
N ALA A 521 4.63 0.78 -38.60
CA ALA A 521 3.77 0.90 -39.76
C ALA A 521 2.60 -0.12 -39.80
N LEU A 522 2.57 -1.07 -38.86
CA LEU A 522 1.47 -2.04 -38.73
C LEU A 522 0.28 -1.51 -37.92
N VAL A 523 0.45 -0.41 -37.24
CA VAL A 523 -0.63 0.23 -36.45
C VAL A 523 -1.60 0.91 -37.44
N PRO A 524 -2.91 0.62 -37.35
CA PRO A 524 -3.89 1.19 -38.26
C PRO A 524 -3.95 2.71 -38.21
N ASP A 525 -4.30 3.35 -39.32
CA ASP A 525 -4.53 4.79 -39.36
C ASP A 525 -5.66 5.21 -38.40
N GLY A 526 -5.52 6.37 -37.79
CA GLY A 526 -6.52 6.91 -36.85
C GLY A 526 -6.43 6.38 -35.41
N VAL A 527 -5.61 5.35 -35.19
CA VAL A 527 -5.35 4.87 -33.81
C VAL A 527 -4.38 5.81 -33.11
N VAL A 528 -4.73 6.25 -31.89
CA VAL A 528 -3.81 7.02 -31.02
C VAL A 528 -2.64 6.12 -30.62
N ARG A 529 -1.43 6.52 -31.02
CA ARG A 529 -0.21 5.72 -30.81
C ARG A 529 0.37 5.89 -29.41
N ALA A 530 0.40 7.13 -28.93
CA ALA A 530 0.94 7.48 -27.61
C ALA A 530 -0.20 7.83 -26.64
N VAL A 531 -0.96 6.81 -26.22
CA VAL A 531 -2.06 6.99 -25.25
C VAL A 531 -1.57 7.61 -23.94
N VAL A 532 -0.32 7.35 -23.55
CA VAL A 532 0.31 7.94 -22.37
C VAL A 532 1.64 8.57 -22.75
N VAL A 533 1.80 9.85 -22.46
CA VAL A 533 3.04 10.60 -22.68
C VAL A 533 3.59 11.07 -21.36
N GLY A 534 4.87 10.84 -21.10
CA GLY A 534 5.62 11.39 -19.97
C GLY A 534 6.56 12.48 -20.47
N VAL A 535 6.46 13.68 -19.92
CA VAL A 535 7.33 14.80 -20.27
C VAL A 535 8.14 15.20 -19.04
N ASP A 536 9.46 15.18 -19.15
CA ASP A 536 10.35 15.57 -18.07
C ASP A 536 10.70 17.06 -18.22
N VAL A 537 10.33 17.84 -17.20
CA VAL A 537 10.54 19.28 -17.17
C VAL A 537 11.29 19.70 -15.92
N VAL A 538 12.06 20.77 -16.02
CA VAL A 538 12.78 21.39 -14.91
C VAL A 538 12.44 22.86 -14.82
N ARG A 539 12.65 23.46 -13.65
CA ARG A 539 12.77 24.90 -13.54
C ARG A 539 14.23 25.30 -13.66
N ASP A 540 14.50 26.30 -14.49
CA ASP A 540 15.81 26.92 -14.54
C ASP A 540 16.00 27.94 -13.39
N ALA A 541 17.19 28.52 -13.28
CA ALA A 541 17.52 29.51 -12.26
C ALA A 541 16.65 30.76 -12.32
N THR A 542 15.99 31.04 -13.45
CA THR A 542 15.04 32.17 -13.62
C THR A 542 13.63 31.83 -13.16
N GLY A 543 13.35 30.54 -12.90
CA GLY A 543 12.05 30.00 -12.50
C GLY A 543 11.16 29.57 -13.67
N ASP A 544 11.68 29.62 -14.90
CA ASP A 544 10.93 29.19 -16.08
C ASP A 544 10.99 27.66 -16.26
N TRP A 545 9.89 27.10 -16.80
CA TRP A 545 9.81 25.70 -17.14
C TRP A 545 10.51 25.40 -18.46
N VAL A 546 11.39 24.41 -18.45
CA VAL A 546 12.17 23.94 -19.59
C VAL A 546 11.99 22.43 -19.75
N VAL A 547 11.70 21.97 -20.95
CA VAL A 547 11.57 20.54 -21.25
C VAL A 547 12.97 19.92 -21.39
N LEU A 548 13.20 18.77 -20.75
CA LEU A 548 14.45 18.00 -20.85
C LEU A 548 14.35 16.83 -21.84
N GLU A 549 13.23 16.10 -21.78
CA GLU A 549 13.01 14.94 -22.66
C GLU A 549 11.52 14.54 -22.72
N ASP A 550 11.18 13.82 -23.78
CA ASP A 550 9.87 13.23 -24.00
C ASP A 550 9.95 11.70 -23.90
N ASN A 551 8.93 11.08 -23.28
CA ASN A 551 8.84 9.64 -23.09
C ASN A 551 7.51 9.13 -23.62
N LEU A 552 7.50 8.51 -24.83
CA LEU A 552 6.30 8.03 -25.49
C LEU A 552 6.26 6.49 -25.65
N ARG A 553 7.31 5.79 -25.20
CA ARG A 553 7.33 4.32 -25.20
C ARG A 553 6.58 3.74 -23.99
N VAL A 554 7.14 3.89 -22.77
CA VAL A 554 6.63 3.27 -21.54
C VAL A 554 6.90 4.23 -20.35
N PRO A 555 6.28 5.41 -20.29
CA PRO A 555 6.52 6.34 -19.17
C PRO A 555 6.06 5.73 -17.84
N SER A 556 6.93 5.77 -16.81
CA SER A 556 6.69 5.27 -15.46
C SER A 556 6.69 6.41 -14.45
N GLY A 557 6.04 6.18 -13.29
CA GLY A 557 6.08 7.11 -12.17
C GLY A 557 4.73 7.55 -11.63
N LEU A 558 3.62 7.31 -12.34
CA LEU A 558 2.28 7.78 -11.95
C LEU A 558 1.84 7.20 -10.60
N ALA A 559 2.03 5.90 -10.38
CA ALA A 559 1.66 5.28 -9.11
C ALA A 559 2.58 5.75 -7.97
N TYR A 560 3.86 6.01 -8.25
CA TYR A 560 4.78 6.56 -7.25
C TYR A 560 4.41 7.98 -6.84
N ALA A 561 3.94 8.84 -7.77
CA ALA A 561 3.44 10.18 -7.44
C ALA A 561 2.24 10.12 -6.49
N MET A 562 1.31 9.21 -6.74
CA MET A 562 0.14 9.00 -5.88
C MET A 562 0.53 8.41 -4.52
N GLN A 563 1.52 7.51 -4.50
CA GLN A 563 2.03 6.93 -3.27
C GLN A 563 2.76 7.97 -2.41
N ALA A 564 3.48 8.92 -3.02
CA ALA A 564 4.11 10.01 -2.29
C ALA A 564 3.09 10.85 -1.53
N ARG A 565 1.94 11.19 -2.15
CA ARG A 565 0.83 11.90 -1.50
C ARG A 565 0.29 11.14 -0.29
N ARG A 566 0.03 9.84 -0.45
CA ARG A 566 -0.49 9.01 0.63
C ARG A 566 0.49 8.84 1.77
N LEU A 567 1.76 8.64 1.43
CA LEU A 567 2.81 8.42 2.42
C LEU A 567 2.95 9.64 3.32
N ILE A 568 2.98 10.85 2.75
CA ILE A 568 3.09 12.08 3.53
C ILE A 568 1.90 12.24 4.48
N GLY A 569 0.68 12.08 3.99
CA GLY A 569 -0.52 12.13 4.83
C GLY A 569 -0.58 11.05 5.92
N ALA A 570 0.06 9.88 5.68
CA ALA A 570 0.12 8.80 6.67
C ALA A 570 1.24 8.95 7.69
N VAL A 571 2.36 9.61 7.32
CA VAL A 571 3.60 9.59 8.12
C VAL A 571 3.82 10.93 8.83
N VAL A 572 3.47 12.06 8.21
CA VAL A 572 3.77 13.39 8.78
C VAL A 572 2.50 14.06 9.32
N PRO A 573 2.27 14.05 10.63
CA PRO A 573 1.08 14.64 11.24
C PRO A 573 0.92 16.11 10.89
N GLY A 574 -0.26 16.51 10.42
CA GLY A 574 -0.57 17.90 10.08
C GLY A 574 0.05 18.40 8.77
N MET A 575 0.71 17.53 8.00
CA MET A 575 1.23 17.84 6.67
C MET A 575 0.15 17.54 5.61
N ASP A 576 -0.97 18.22 5.72
CA ASP A 576 -2.06 18.12 4.75
C ASP A 576 -1.91 19.17 3.64
N PRO A 577 -2.24 18.80 2.38
CA PRO A 577 -2.27 19.78 1.31
C PRO A 577 -3.26 20.93 1.63
N PRO A 578 -2.91 22.18 1.35
CA PRO A 578 -3.82 23.30 1.52
C PRO A 578 -5.17 23.10 0.82
N ALA A 579 -6.25 23.67 1.35
CA ALA A 579 -7.57 23.60 0.73
C ALA A 579 -7.54 24.12 -0.71
N GLY A 580 -8.16 23.39 -1.64
CA GLY A 580 -8.15 23.72 -3.07
C GLY A 580 -6.94 23.17 -3.85
N THR A 581 -6.03 22.44 -3.20
CA THR A 581 -4.97 21.67 -3.89
C THR A 581 -5.60 20.64 -4.82
N LEU A 582 -5.01 20.46 -6.02
CA LEU A 582 -5.51 19.47 -6.97
C LEU A 582 -5.35 18.05 -6.43
N GLU A 583 -6.44 17.29 -6.57
CA GLU A 583 -6.50 15.91 -6.17
C GLU A 583 -5.79 14.99 -7.17
N VAL A 584 -4.94 14.08 -6.64
CA VAL A 584 -4.20 13.12 -7.47
C VAL A 584 -5.02 11.86 -7.79
N THR A 585 -6.10 11.62 -7.05
CA THR A 585 -6.91 10.39 -7.12
C THR A 585 -7.55 10.16 -8.48
N GLY A 586 -8.03 11.22 -9.15
CA GLY A 586 -8.65 11.14 -10.47
C GLY A 586 -7.70 10.81 -11.64
N ALA A 587 -6.38 10.72 -11.39
CA ALA A 587 -5.39 10.50 -12.45
C ALA A 587 -5.48 9.07 -13.04
N VAL A 588 -5.70 8.05 -12.21
CA VAL A 588 -5.82 6.66 -12.68
C VAL A 588 -7.14 6.42 -13.40
N GLU A 589 -8.23 7.06 -12.95
CA GLU A 589 -9.50 7.00 -13.66
C GLU A 589 -9.38 7.64 -15.06
N ALA A 590 -8.66 8.77 -15.17
CA ALA A 590 -8.40 9.41 -16.47
C ALA A 590 -7.55 8.52 -17.38
N LEU A 591 -6.49 7.89 -16.85
CA LEU A 591 -5.71 6.90 -17.57
C LEU A 591 -6.57 5.72 -18.03
N GLY A 592 -7.39 5.16 -17.14
CA GLY A 592 -8.28 4.04 -17.47
C GLY A 592 -9.33 4.41 -18.54
N ARG A 593 -9.82 5.64 -18.56
CA ARG A 593 -10.70 6.16 -19.63
C ARG A 593 -9.96 6.25 -20.95
N ALA A 594 -8.79 6.90 -21.00
CA ALA A 594 -8.00 7.05 -22.21
C ALA A 594 -7.63 5.70 -22.84
N LEU A 595 -7.29 4.71 -21.98
CA LEU A 595 -7.03 3.34 -22.45
C LEU A 595 -8.27 2.69 -23.06
N ARG A 596 -9.44 2.86 -22.47
CA ARG A 596 -10.69 2.35 -23.05
C ARG A 596 -11.07 3.07 -24.34
N ASP A 597 -10.86 4.38 -24.41
CA ASP A 597 -11.12 5.19 -25.62
C ASP A 597 -10.19 4.82 -26.79
N ALA A 598 -9.03 4.22 -26.49
CA ALA A 598 -8.09 3.70 -27.47
C ALA A 598 -8.48 2.31 -28.05
N ALA A 599 -9.61 1.74 -27.63
CA ALA A 599 -10.07 0.45 -28.16
C ALA A 599 -10.38 0.52 -29.67
N PRO A 600 -10.23 -0.60 -30.41
CA PRO A 600 -10.63 -0.67 -31.80
C PRO A 600 -12.11 -0.31 -31.98
N GLU A 601 -12.45 0.42 -33.08
CA GLU A 601 -13.83 0.87 -33.36
C GLU A 601 -14.88 -0.27 -33.39
N ALA A 602 -14.46 -1.48 -33.75
CA ALA A 602 -15.32 -2.65 -33.79
C ALA A 602 -15.76 -3.16 -32.39
N VAL A 603 -15.15 -2.65 -31.33
CA VAL A 603 -15.49 -3.00 -29.95
C VAL A 603 -16.56 -2.02 -29.45
N GLY A 604 -17.74 -2.51 -29.12
CA GLY A 604 -18.81 -1.70 -28.53
C GLY A 604 -18.40 -1.09 -27.17
N SER A 605 -19.33 -0.44 -26.50
CA SER A 605 -19.14 0.47 -25.35
C SER A 605 -18.37 -0.05 -24.10
N VAL A 606 -17.94 -1.30 -24.06
CA VAL A 606 -17.23 -1.90 -22.91
C VAL A 606 -15.92 -2.57 -23.36
N ALA A 607 -14.92 -1.75 -23.66
CA ALA A 607 -13.58 -2.24 -23.98
C ALA A 607 -12.91 -2.88 -22.75
N ARG A 608 -12.35 -4.08 -22.94
CA ARG A 608 -11.55 -4.78 -21.91
C ARG A 608 -10.09 -4.44 -22.05
N VAL A 609 -9.58 -3.77 -21.02
CA VAL A 609 -8.17 -3.40 -20.89
C VAL A 609 -7.45 -4.44 -20.04
N ALA A 610 -6.23 -4.81 -20.42
CA ALA A 610 -5.32 -5.57 -19.58
C ALA A 610 -3.93 -4.90 -19.56
N LEU A 611 -3.23 -4.96 -18.42
CA LEU A 611 -1.87 -4.45 -18.29
C LEU A 611 -0.87 -5.56 -18.59
N LEU A 612 -0.07 -5.39 -19.64
CA LEU A 612 0.97 -6.34 -20.06
C LEU A 612 2.32 -5.98 -19.42
N THR A 613 2.90 -6.92 -18.70
CA THR A 613 4.17 -6.75 -17.96
C THR A 613 5.09 -7.96 -18.12
N SER A 614 6.38 -7.78 -17.88
CA SER A 614 7.36 -8.88 -17.68
C SER A 614 7.17 -9.63 -16.36
N GLY A 615 6.38 -9.10 -15.43
CA GLY A 615 6.09 -9.71 -14.13
C GLY A 615 7.03 -9.25 -13.02
N PRO A 616 7.22 -10.06 -11.95
CA PRO A 616 7.96 -9.66 -10.74
C PRO A 616 9.42 -9.25 -10.95
N ALA A 617 10.03 -9.63 -12.06
CA ALA A 617 11.39 -9.22 -12.42
C ALA A 617 11.47 -7.81 -13.04
N ASP A 618 10.34 -7.17 -13.31
CA ASP A 618 10.29 -5.82 -13.85
C ASP A 618 10.68 -4.78 -12.79
N SER A 619 11.48 -3.80 -13.20
CA SER A 619 11.94 -2.74 -12.28
C SER A 619 10.79 -1.93 -11.67
N ALA A 620 9.68 -1.79 -12.38
CA ALA A 620 8.49 -1.05 -11.96
C ALA A 620 7.32 -1.98 -11.58
N TRP A 621 7.60 -3.23 -11.19
CA TRP A 621 6.56 -4.23 -10.87
C TRP A 621 5.54 -3.75 -9.84
N TRP A 622 5.98 -3.03 -8.81
CA TRP A 622 5.10 -2.44 -7.83
C TRP A 622 4.08 -1.47 -8.48
N GLU A 623 4.56 -0.58 -9.36
CA GLU A 623 3.69 0.36 -10.08
C GLU A 623 2.67 -0.37 -10.97
N HIS A 624 3.08 -1.45 -11.63
CA HIS A 624 2.19 -2.23 -12.50
C HIS A 624 1.03 -2.82 -11.71
N ARG A 625 1.30 -3.40 -10.53
CA ARG A 625 0.25 -3.93 -9.63
C ARG A 625 -0.70 -2.82 -9.15
N GLU A 626 -0.14 -1.73 -8.67
CA GLU A 626 -0.92 -0.61 -8.13
C GLU A 626 -1.83 0.03 -9.20
N LEU A 627 -1.33 0.23 -10.41
CA LEU A 627 -2.12 0.76 -11.52
C LEU A 627 -3.23 -0.20 -11.94
N ALA A 628 -2.93 -1.49 -12.09
CA ALA A 628 -3.91 -2.49 -12.51
C ALA A 628 -5.04 -2.64 -11.47
N GLU A 629 -4.69 -2.73 -10.18
CA GLU A 629 -5.66 -2.81 -9.09
C GLU A 629 -6.60 -1.61 -9.09
N ARG A 630 -6.05 -0.39 -9.20
CA ARG A 630 -6.85 0.84 -9.19
C ARG A 630 -7.73 1.03 -10.42
N MET A 631 -7.25 0.62 -11.59
CA MET A 631 -8.05 0.66 -12.81
C MET A 631 -9.08 -0.47 -12.86
N GLY A 632 -8.98 -1.47 -11.99
CA GLY A 632 -9.79 -2.69 -12.03
C GLY A 632 -9.53 -3.53 -13.28
N VAL A 633 -8.27 -3.60 -13.74
CA VAL A 633 -7.88 -4.35 -14.94
C VAL A 633 -6.98 -5.53 -14.62
N ASP A 634 -7.02 -6.55 -15.45
CA ASP A 634 -6.17 -7.73 -15.30
C ASP A 634 -4.69 -7.39 -15.58
N ILE A 635 -3.78 -7.95 -14.76
CA ILE A 635 -2.36 -8.03 -15.09
C ILE A 635 -2.14 -9.31 -15.89
N VAL A 636 -1.43 -9.20 -17.02
CA VAL A 636 -1.08 -10.32 -17.88
C VAL A 636 0.41 -10.30 -18.21
N GLN A 637 1.00 -11.48 -18.28
CA GLN A 637 2.34 -11.71 -18.83
C GLN A 637 2.21 -12.32 -20.24
N PRO A 638 3.27 -12.32 -21.07
CA PRO A 638 3.21 -12.95 -22.40
C PRO A 638 2.67 -14.39 -22.38
N LYS A 639 3.05 -15.19 -21.37
CA LYS A 639 2.61 -16.59 -21.20
C LYS A 639 1.12 -16.76 -20.90
N ASP A 640 0.41 -15.68 -20.53
CA ASP A 640 -1.02 -15.71 -20.26
C ASP A 640 -1.85 -15.35 -21.52
N LEU A 641 -1.19 -14.86 -22.58
CA LEU A 641 -1.82 -14.36 -23.79
C LEU A 641 -1.94 -15.45 -24.87
N MET A 642 -3.10 -15.51 -25.49
CA MET A 642 -3.38 -16.33 -26.66
C MET A 642 -3.89 -15.45 -27.80
N VAL A 643 -3.27 -15.55 -28.98
CA VAL A 643 -3.72 -14.85 -30.18
C VAL A 643 -4.46 -15.84 -31.06
N LEU A 644 -5.76 -15.62 -31.27
CA LEU A 644 -6.64 -16.39 -32.11
C LEU A 644 -6.96 -15.64 -33.41
N ALA A 645 -7.77 -16.24 -34.30
CA ALA A 645 -8.11 -15.64 -35.60
C ALA A 645 -8.93 -14.34 -35.49
N ASP A 646 -9.69 -14.20 -34.41
CA ASP A 646 -10.65 -13.12 -34.14
C ASP A 646 -10.22 -12.15 -33.04
N GLY A 647 -9.07 -12.36 -32.40
CA GLY A 647 -8.62 -11.44 -31.36
C GLY A 647 -7.52 -11.97 -30.44
N VAL A 648 -7.25 -11.19 -29.41
CA VAL A 648 -6.30 -11.51 -28.34
C VAL A 648 -7.07 -11.86 -27.09
N TYR A 649 -6.62 -12.91 -26.38
CA TYR A 649 -7.32 -13.46 -25.22
C TYR A 649 -6.34 -13.71 -24.09
N ARG A 650 -6.79 -13.47 -22.85
CA ARG A 650 -6.16 -14.03 -21.66
C ARG A 650 -6.66 -15.45 -21.47
N GLN A 651 -5.74 -16.38 -21.33
CA GLN A 651 -6.05 -17.75 -20.93
C GLN A 651 -6.21 -17.81 -19.41
N SER A 652 -7.38 -18.20 -18.95
CA SER A 652 -7.69 -18.49 -17.54
C SER A 652 -8.21 -19.93 -17.43
N VAL A 653 -8.23 -20.50 -16.22
CA VAL A 653 -8.67 -21.89 -16.02
C VAL A 653 -10.08 -22.08 -16.59
N GLY A 654 -10.18 -22.86 -17.69
CA GLY A 654 -11.43 -23.18 -18.39
C GLY A 654 -12.11 -22.04 -19.15
N ARG A 655 -11.50 -20.84 -19.26
CA ARG A 655 -12.09 -19.69 -19.96
C ARG A 655 -11.06 -18.91 -20.75
N GLN A 656 -11.50 -18.36 -21.88
CA GLN A 656 -10.77 -17.38 -22.67
C GLN A 656 -11.46 -16.01 -22.52
N ILE A 657 -10.73 -15.01 -22.02
CA ILE A 657 -11.25 -13.66 -21.81
C ILE A 657 -10.63 -12.78 -22.88
N ARG A 658 -11.47 -12.19 -23.74
CA ARG A 658 -11.01 -11.28 -24.79
C ARG A 658 -10.39 -10.04 -24.21
N ILE A 659 -9.32 -9.56 -24.83
CA ILE A 659 -8.65 -8.30 -24.52
C ILE A 659 -8.73 -7.42 -25.75
N ASP A 660 -9.20 -6.19 -25.57
CA ASP A 660 -9.37 -5.20 -26.63
C ASP A 660 -8.25 -4.16 -26.62
N VAL A 661 -7.69 -3.86 -25.44
CA VAL A 661 -6.55 -2.97 -25.25
C VAL A 661 -5.52 -3.62 -24.32
N LEU A 662 -4.29 -3.72 -24.79
CA LEU A 662 -3.14 -4.09 -23.96
C LEU A 662 -2.37 -2.82 -23.56
N TYR A 663 -2.48 -2.41 -22.29
CA TYR A 663 -1.63 -1.36 -21.75
C TYR A 663 -0.22 -1.93 -21.53
N ARG A 664 0.68 -1.58 -22.42
CA ARG A 664 2.02 -2.16 -22.49
C ARG A 664 2.96 -1.49 -21.50
N ARG A 665 3.35 -2.27 -20.49
CA ARG A 665 4.46 -1.97 -19.57
C ARG A 665 5.65 -2.90 -19.83
N PHE A 666 5.71 -3.45 -21.01
CA PHE A 666 6.66 -4.44 -21.49
C PHE A 666 7.42 -3.87 -22.70
N ASP A 667 8.76 -4.04 -22.73
CA ASP A 667 9.55 -3.53 -23.83
C ASP A 667 9.18 -4.22 -25.14
N GLU A 668 9.00 -3.43 -26.22
CA GLU A 668 8.58 -3.95 -27.51
C GLU A 668 9.62 -4.91 -28.15
N ASP A 669 10.91 -4.72 -27.87
CA ASP A 669 11.97 -5.57 -28.40
C ASP A 669 11.94 -6.98 -27.78
N LEU A 670 11.41 -7.11 -26.56
CA LEU A 670 11.23 -8.40 -25.90
C LEU A 670 10.07 -9.21 -26.49
N LEU A 671 9.10 -8.57 -27.17
CA LEU A 671 7.95 -9.28 -27.77
C LEU A 671 8.37 -10.38 -28.75
N ASP A 672 9.48 -10.23 -29.46
CA ASP A 672 9.97 -11.22 -30.42
C ASP A 672 10.60 -12.45 -29.75
N HIS A 673 10.94 -12.36 -28.49
CA HIS A 673 11.66 -13.39 -27.72
C HIS A 673 10.76 -14.15 -26.73
N VAL A 674 9.46 -13.85 -26.68
CA VAL A 674 8.52 -14.47 -25.73
C VAL A 674 7.48 -15.32 -26.42
N ALA A 675 6.99 -16.35 -25.69
CA ALA A 675 5.93 -17.22 -26.15
C ALA A 675 4.59 -16.88 -25.47
N GLY A 676 3.48 -17.11 -26.20
CA GLY A 676 2.13 -17.03 -25.65
C GLY A 676 1.74 -18.26 -24.84
N ALA A 677 0.50 -18.30 -24.35
CA ALA A 677 -0.07 -19.39 -23.55
C ALA A 677 -0.07 -20.74 -24.30
N ASP A 678 -0.02 -20.72 -25.62
CA ASP A 678 0.06 -21.90 -26.49
C ASP A 678 1.50 -22.34 -26.81
N GLY A 679 2.49 -21.74 -26.15
CA GLY A 679 3.91 -22.02 -26.36
C GLY A 679 4.49 -21.49 -27.69
N ARG A 680 3.71 -20.78 -28.52
CA ARG A 680 4.16 -20.24 -29.79
C ARG A 680 4.70 -18.81 -29.66
N PRO A 681 5.65 -18.38 -30.55
CA PRO A 681 6.13 -17.00 -30.54
C PRO A 681 4.98 -15.99 -30.60
N LEU A 682 4.98 -15.03 -29.65
CA LEU A 682 3.88 -14.10 -29.47
C LEU A 682 3.97 -12.88 -30.39
N GLY A 683 5.16 -12.28 -30.57
CA GLY A 683 5.34 -10.95 -31.14
C GLY A 683 4.70 -10.77 -32.53
N ARG A 684 5.07 -11.60 -33.52
CA ARG A 684 4.49 -11.51 -34.86
C ARG A 684 2.97 -11.69 -34.90
N ARG A 685 2.44 -12.60 -34.09
CA ARG A 685 1.00 -12.90 -34.02
C ARG A 685 0.22 -11.72 -33.40
N LEU A 686 0.75 -11.17 -32.34
CA LEU A 686 0.18 -9.99 -31.66
C LEU A 686 0.17 -8.78 -32.60
N LEU A 687 1.29 -8.51 -33.27
CA LEU A 687 1.37 -7.44 -34.27
C LEU A 687 0.44 -7.66 -35.49
N THR A 688 0.19 -8.90 -35.87
CA THR A 688 -0.81 -9.22 -36.89
C THR A 688 -2.23 -8.90 -36.43
N ALA A 689 -2.54 -9.17 -35.13
CA ALA A 689 -3.83 -8.80 -34.54
C ALA A 689 -3.99 -7.27 -34.48
N VAL A 690 -2.91 -6.54 -34.13
CA VAL A 690 -2.88 -5.06 -34.14
C VAL A 690 -3.18 -4.54 -35.56
N ALA A 691 -2.46 -5.03 -36.56
CA ALA A 691 -2.65 -4.62 -37.98
C ALA A 691 -4.07 -4.87 -38.49
N ARG A 692 -4.78 -5.82 -37.91
CA ARG A 692 -6.19 -6.13 -38.22
C ARG A 692 -7.19 -5.33 -37.40
N GLY A 693 -6.76 -4.45 -36.55
CA GLY A 693 -7.64 -3.71 -35.64
C GLY A 693 -8.38 -4.61 -34.64
N GLN A 694 -7.80 -5.75 -34.24
CA GLN A 694 -8.39 -6.70 -33.31
C GLN A 694 -8.01 -6.42 -31.85
N VAL A 695 -6.93 -5.66 -31.64
CA VAL A 695 -6.43 -5.22 -30.34
C VAL A 695 -5.60 -3.95 -30.51
N THR A 696 -5.66 -3.04 -29.55
CA THR A 696 -4.77 -1.88 -29.47
C THR A 696 -3.64 -2.15 -28.47
N LEU A 697 -2.39 -1.84 -28.86
CA LEU A 697 -1.26 -1.74 -27.94
C LEU A 697 -1.09 -0.28 -27.52
N ALA A 698 -1.29 0.03 -26.27
CA ALA A 698 -1.08 1.35 -25.69
C ALA A 698 0.18 1.30 -24.79
N ASN A 699 1.31 2.00 -25.07
CA ASN A 699 1.54 2.74 -26.28
C ASN A 699 1.94 1.81 -27.44
N ALA A 700 1.73 2.30 -28.65
CA ALA A 700 1.99 1.56 -29.86
C ALA A 700 3.50 1.24 -30.06
N PRO A 701 3.82 0.16 -30.79
CA PRO A 701 5.21 -0.12 -31.15
C PRO A 701 5.76 0.93 -32.13
N GLY A 702 7.06 1.20 -32.00
CA GLY A 702 7.76 2.17 -32.84
C GLY A 702 7.69 3.63 -32.32
N ASN A 703 7.03 3.89 -31.22
CA ASN A 703 6.95 5.25 -30.65
C ASN A 703 8.32 5.79 -30.19
N GLY A 704 9.33 4.92 -30.05
CA GLY A 704 10.68 5.31 -29.68
C GLY A 704 11.34 6.34 -30.61
N VAL A 705 10.84 6.53 -31.84
CA VAL A 705 11.29 7.59 -32.73
C VAL A 705 10.98 8.99 -32.17
N ALA A 706 9.91 9.13 -31.38
CA ALA A 706 9.57 10.40 -30.74
C ALA A 706 10.28 10.60 -29.38
N ASP A 707 10.87 9.53 -28.79
CA ASP A 707 11.73 9.62 -27.59
C ASP A 707 13.18 9.99 -27.96
N ASP A 708 13.49 10.00 -29.26
CA ASP A 708 14.85 10.21 -29.77
C ASP A 708 15.35 11.63 -29.49
N LYS A 709 16.53 11.74 -28.89
CA LYS A 709 17.11 13.05 -28.49
C LYS A 709 17.52 13.91 -29.70
N ALA A 710 17.72 13.31 -30.88
CA ALA A 710 17.93 14.09 -32.10
C ALA A 710 16.58 14.63 -32.64
N VAL A 711 15.50 13.85 -32.55
CA VAL A 711 14.15 14.29 -32.92
C VAL A 711 13.65 15.37 -31.97
N TYR A 712 13.99 15.30 -30.68
CA TYR A 712 13.68 16.33 -29.69
C TYR A 712 14.07 17.75 -30.15
N ALA A 713 15.21 17.91 -30.83
CA ALA A 713 15.66 19.22 -31.34
C ALA A 713 14.68 19.85 -32.36
N TYR A 714 13.81 19.05 -32.98
CA TYR A 714 12.84 19.52 -33.97
C TYR A 714 11.43 19.76 -33.38
N VAL A 715 11.17 19.41 -32.12
CA VAL A 715 9.82 19.52 -31.55
C VAL A 715 9.22 20.93 -31.67
N PRO A 716 9.96 22.04 -31.48
CA PRO A 716 9.42 23.38 -31.74
C PRO A 716 8.89 23.53 -33.18
N ALA A 717 9.60 22.99 -34.18
CA ALA A 717 9.18 23.03 -35.58
C ALA A 717 8.00 22.07 -35.84
N LEU A 718 7.92 20.94 -35.15
CA LEU A 718 6.77 20.02 -35.22
C LEU A 718 5.48 20.67 -34.69
N ILE A 719 5.56 21.45 -33.62
CA ILE A 719 4.44 22.20 -33.06
C ILE A 719 3.91 23.20 -34.06
N ASP A 720 4.80 24.01 -34.66
CA ASP A 720 4.42 24.96 -35.71
C ASP A 720 3.81 24.25 -36.94
N PHE A 721 4.43 23.17 -37.39
CA PHE A 721 4.03 22.43 -38.58
C PHE A 721 2.65 21.75 -38.44
N TYR A 722 2.42 21.04 -37.32
CA TYR A 722 1.19 20.28 -37.14
C TYR A 722 0.05 21.07 -36.54
N LEU A 723 0.33 22.02 -35.67
CA LEU A 723 -0.71 22.80 -34.95
C LEU A 723 -0.84 24.23 -35.47
N GLY A 724 0.12 24.75 -36.20
CA GLY A 724 0.16 26.18 -36.59
C GLY A 724 0.36 27.14 -35.42
N GLU A 725 0.99 26.66 -34.35
CA GLU A 725 1.14 27.36 -33.10
C GLU A 725 2.61 27.60 -32.76
N LYS A 726 2.89 28.62 -31.92
CA LYS A 726 4.22 28.77 -31.34
C LYS A 726 4.36 27.91 -30.10
N PRO A 727 5.56 27.34 -29.86
CA PRO A 727 5.84 26.57 -28.66
C PRO A 727 5.56 27.38 -27.38
N LEU A 728 4.77 26.79 -26.46
CA LEU A 728 4.44 27.39 -25.16
C LEU A 728 5.47 27.07 -24.08
N LEU A 729 6.22 25.98 -24.22
CA LEU A 729 7.33 25.61 -23.35
C LEU A 729 8.65 25.78 -24.09
N ARG A 730 9.68 26.14 -23.32
CA ARG A 730 11.05 26.22 -23.82
C ARG A 730 11.67 24.83 -23.85
N ASP A 731 12.46 24.55 -24.88
CA ASP A 731 13.32 23.39 -24.97
C ASP A 731 14.75 23.73 -24.61
N VAL A 732 15.52 22.77 -24.12
CA VAL A 732 16.97 22.90 -23.99
C VAL A 732 17.58 22.95 -25.37
N ARG A 733 18.39 23.99 -25.67
CA ARG A 733 19.11 24.03 -26.94
C ARG A 733 19.94 22.77 -27.12
N THR A 734 19.62 22.02 -28.17
CA THR A 734 20.23 20.72 -28.49
C THR A 734 20.99 20.82 -29.78
N LEU A 735 22.25 20.48 -29.73
CA LEU A 735 23.17 20.45 -30.85
C LEU A 735 23.28 19.02 -31.38
N LEU A 736 23.07 18.86 -32.69
CA LEU A 736 23.12 17.56 -33.36
C LEU A 736 24.56 17.29 -33.84
N CYS A 737 25.25 16.32 -33.26
CA CYS A 737 26.59 15.95 -33.70
C CYS A 737 26.62 15.36 -35.11
N ALA A 738 25.48 14.93 -35.67
CA ALA A 738 25.33 14.52 -37.06
C ALA A 738 25.60 15.69 -38.05
N ASP A 739 25.22 16.93 -37.66
CA ASP A 739 25.49 18.13 -38.44
C ASP A 739 26.97 18.55 -38.28
N PRO A 740 27.75 18.75 -39.38
CA PRO A 740 29.16 19.07 -39.27
C PRO A 740 29.47 20.41 -38.59
N ALA A 741 28.60 21.42 -38.75
CA ALA A 741 28.79 22.74 -38.14
C ALA A 741 28.51 22.71 -36.63
N GLN A 742 27.41 22.09 -36.25
CA GLN A 742 27.04 21.90 -34.82
C GLN A 742 28.04 20.98 -34.12
N ARG A 743 28.53 19.92 -34.80
CA ARG A 743 29.57 19.05 -34.24
C ARG A 743 30.86 19.82 -33.95
N ALA A 744 31.25 20.73 -34.82
CA ALA A 744 32.42 21.57 -34.56
C ALA A 744 32.24 22.43 -33.31
N GLU A 745 31.06 23.05 -33.12
CA GLU A 745 30.69 23.76 -31.91
C GLU A 745 30.73 22.85 -30.67
N VAL A 746 30.18 21.63 -30.76
CA VAL A 746 30.19 20.65 -29.66
C VAL A 746 31.63 20.30 -29.26
N LEU A 747 32.49 19.99 -30.23
CA LEU A 747 33.89 19.59 -29.96
C LEU A 747 34.73 20.71 -29.33
N ASP A 748 34.39 21.97 -29.60
CA ASP A 748 35.05 23.14 -28.99
C ASP A 748 34.57 23.39 -27.56
N ARG A 749 33.25 23.13 -27.30
CA ARG A 749 32.60 23.48 -26.05
C ARG A 749 32.24 22.26 -25.17
N MET A 750 32.86 21.08 -25.39
CA MET A 750 32.51 19.85 -24.67
C MET A 750 32.52 20.01 -23.15
N ALA A 751 33.46 20.81 -22.61
CA ALA A 751 33.54 21.06 -21.17
C ALA A 751 32.40 21.91 -20.60
N GLU A 752 31.55 22.51 -21.44
CA GLU A 752 30.44 23.37 -21.06
C GLU A 752 29.07 22.68 -21.26
N LEU A 753 29.05 21.62 -22.07
CA LEU A 753 27.84 20.99 -22.55
C LEU A 753 27.55 19.68 -21.83
N VAL A 754 26.29 19.21 -21.95
CA VAL A 754 25.87 17.87 -21.53
C VAL A 754 25.81 16.99 -22.77
N LEU A 755 26.71 16.00 -22.86
CA LEU A 755 26.78 15.08 -23.99
C LEU A 755 25.92 13.83 -23.69
N LYS A 756 25.06 13.46 -24.64
CA LYS A 756 24.10 12.38 -24.47
C LYS A 756 24.10 11.45 -25.68
N PRO A 757 24.11 10.12 -25.48
CA PRO A 757 23.84 9.21 -26.59
C PRO A 757 22.37 9.35 -26.99
N VAL A 758 22.08 9.27 -28.29
CA VAL A 758 20.74 9.43 -28.87
C VAL A 758 19.76 8.37 -28.34
N ASP A 759 20.25 7.14 -28.19
CA ASP A 759 19.50 5.96 -27.76
C ASP A 759 19.60 5.68 -26.24
N GLY A 760 20.28 6.54 -25.48
CA GLY A 760 20.45 6.41 -24.02
C GLY A 760 19.13 6.61 -23.29
N TYR A 761 18.88 5.79 -22.27
CA TYR A 761 17.73 5.91 -21.37
C TYR A 761 18.20 5.90 -19.90
N GLY A 762 17.41 6.49 -19.02
CA GLY A 762 17.71 6.47 -17.58
C GLY A 762 19.02 7.16 -17.20
N GLY A 763 19.52 8.13 -17.97
CA GLY A 763 20.78 8.83 -17.73
C GLY A 763 22.04 8.00 -18.02
N SER A 764 21.90 6.84 -18.68
CA SER A 764 23.04 6.02 -19.08
C SER A 764 23.84 6.69 -20.19
N GLY A 765 25.17 6.73 -20.05
CA GLY A 765 26.08 7.35 -21.02
C GLY A 765 26.02 8.87 -21.08
N VAL A 766 25.33 9.54 -20.16
CA VAL A 766 25.32 11.02 -20.10
C VAL A 766 26.60 11.51 -19.45
N THR A 767 27.31 12.39 -20.14
CA THR A 767 28.53 13.07 -19.65
C THR A 767 28.26 14.56 -19.45
N ILE A 768 28.37 15.04 -18.21
CA ILE A 768 28.24 16.46 -17.87
C ILE A 768 29.61 17.11 -17.98
N GLY A 769 29.83 17.89 -19.04
CA GLY A 769 31.13 18.46 -19.37
C GLY A 769 31.84 19.17 -18.21
N PRO A 770 31.15 20.07 -17.46
CA PRO A 770 31.79 20.76 -16.33
C PRO A 770 32.16 19.84 -15.14
N ALA A 771 31.59 18.66 -15.05
CA ALA A 771 31.89 17.69 -13.99
C ALA A 771 32.81 16.56 -14.46
N ALA A 772 33.06 16.45 -15.76
CA ALA A 772 33.82 15.35 -16.36
C ALA A 772 35.35 15.64 -16.27
N SER A 773 36.11 14.59 -16.06
CA SER A 773 37.56 14.63 -16.13
C SER A 773 38.06 14.77 -17.58
N GLY A 774 39.28 15.27 -17.77
CA GLY A 774 39.91 15.38 -19.11
C GLY A 774 39.89 14.05 -19.90
N PRO A 775 40.31 12.91 -19.32
CA PRO A 775 40.22 11.60 -19.97
C PRO A 775 38.81 11.20 -20.40
N GLU A 776 37.80 11.45 -19.57
CA GLU A 776 36.40 11.14 -19.91
C GLU A 776 35.92 11.98 -21.11
N LEU A 777 36.25 13.28 -21.14
CA LEU A 777 35.93 14.12 -22.29
C LEU A 777 36.66 13.66 -23.55
N ASP A 778 37.93 13.20 -23.45
CA ASP A 778 38.67 12.65 -24.59
C ASP A 778 38.08 11.34 -25.11
N ASP A 779 37.55 10.50 -24.23
CA ASP A 779 36.83 9.28 -24.60
C ASP A 779 35.56 9.61 -25.40
N VAL A 780 34.71 10.49 -24.83
CA VAL A 780 33.47 10.94 -25.51
C VAL A 780 33.81 11.67 -26.83
N ARG A 781 34.85 12.47 -26.87
CA ARG A 781 35.35 13.15 -28.11
C ARG A 781 35.63 12.12 -29.21
N ARG A 782 36.33 11.04 -28.87
CA ARG A 782 36.62 9.95 -29.83
C ARG A 782 35.34 9.30 -30.34
N GLU A 783 34.40 9.03 -29.44
CA GLU A 783 33.10 8.41 -29.81
C GLU A 783 32.27 9.34 -30.69
N VAL A 784 32.18 10.63 -30.39
CA VAL A 784 31.48 11.63 -31.21
C VAL A 784 32.10 11.71 -32.62
N LEU A 785 33.40 11.62 -32.74
CA LEU A 785 34.08 11.64 -34.03
C LEU A 785 33.87 10.34 -34.83
N LEU A 786 33.80 9.19 -34.13
CA LEU A 786 33.60 7.87 -34.78
C LEU A 786 32.16 7.65 -35.22
N ALA A 787 31.21 8.11 -34.41
CA ALA A 787 29.79 7.88 -34.66
C ALA A 787 28.94 9.12 -34.34
N PRO A 788 29.09 10.22 -35.10
CA PRO A 788 28.46 11.49 -34.75
C PRO A 788 26.93 11.45 -34.70
N ASN A 789 26.28 10.61 -35.49
CA ASN A 789 24.82 10.46 -35.45
C ASN A 789 24.28 9.75 -34.19
N ARG A 790 25.18 9.21 -33.37
CA ARG A 790 24.77 8.59 -32.08
C ARG A 790 24.86 9.57 -30.92
N TRP A 791 25.21 10.82 -31.16
CA TRP A 791 25.44 11.79 -30.09
C TRP A 791 24.70 13.10 -30.36
N VAL A 792 24.18 13.65 -29.28
CA VAL A 792 23.71 15.04 -29.17
C VAL A 792 24.39 15.72 -27.99
N ALA A 793 24.45 17.04 -28.04
CA ALA A 793 24.92 17.84 -26.92
C ALA A 793 23.86 18.88 -26.56
N GLN A 794 23.60 19.06 -25.28
CA GLN A 794 22.64 20.03 -24.77
C GLN A 794 23.37 21.10 -23.95
N GLU A 795 22.85 22.33 -24.01
CA GLU A 795 23.28 23.39 -23.09
C GLU A 795 23.01 22.92 -21.64
N LEU A 796 23.93 23.22 -20.75
CA LEU A 796 23.74 22.96 -19.34
C LEU A 796 22.65 23.86 -18.77
N VAL A 797 21.62 23.28 -18.19
CA VAL A 797 20.56 24.00 -17.47
C VAL A 797 20.90 24.02 -15.99
N SER A 798 20.98 25.21 -15.39
CA SER A 798 21.03 25.33 -13.93
C SER A 798 19.72 24.90 -13.34
N LEU A 799 19.65 23.67 -12.86
CA LEU A 799 18.44 23.09 -12.27
C LEU A 799 18.13 23.74 -10.93
N SER A 800 16.86 24.04 -10.68
CA SER A 800 16.40 24.45 -9.35
C SER A 800 16.69 23.37 -8.31
N THR A 801 16.82 23.81 -7.06
CA THR A 801 16.90 22.91 -5.90
C THR A 801 15.61 22.95 -5.08
N HIS A 802 15.47 21.95 -4.22
CA HIS A 802 14.38 21.88 -3.25
C HIS A 802 14.89 21.24 -1.95
N PRO A 803 14.46 21.73 -0.75
CA PRO A 803 14.83 21.11 0.52
C PRO A 803 14.41 19.65 0.56
N THR A 804 15.31 18.78 0.96
CA THR A 804 15.10 17.33 1.11
C THR A 804 15.51 16.93 2.51
N LEU A 805 14.64 16.19 3.21
CA LEU A 805 14.90 15.75 4.57
C LEU A 805 15.80 14.51 4.59
N ARG A 806 16.96 14.64 5.24
CA ARG A 806 17.91 13.55 5.45
C ARG A 806 18.54 13.65 6.83
N HIS A 807 18.50 12.54 7.57
CA HIS A 807 19.08 12.44 8.91
C HIS A 807 18.62 13.57 9.85
N GLY A 808 17.33 13.92 9.77
CA GLY A 808 16.73 14.99 10.56
C GLY A 808 17.15 16.41 10.17
N ARG A 809 17.79 16.60 9.01
CA ARG A 809 18.26 17.91 8.48
C ARG A 809 17.77 18.13 7.04
N LEU A 810 17.74 19.38 6.61
CA LEU A 810 17.44 19.71 5.21
C LEU A 810 18.71 19.84 4.39
N GLU A 811 18.67 19.28 3.20
CA GLU A 811 19.71 19.35 2.18
C GLU A 811 19.14 19.88 0.87
N ALA A 812 19.85 20.74 0.17
CA ALA A 812 19.43 21.21 -1.16
C ALA A 812 19.70 20.11 -2.20
N ARG A 813 18.67 19.67 -2.91
CA ARG A 813 18.76 18.67 -3.98
C ARG A 813 18.14 19.20 -5.25
N HIS A 814 18.80 18.95 -6.39
CA HIS A 814 18.19 19.24 -7.69
C HIS A 814 16.93 18.41 -7.90
N VAL A 815 15.91 19.03 -8.50
CA VAL A 815 14.62 18.39 -8.76
C VAL A 815 14.19 18.60 -10.21
N ASP A 816 13.49 17.60 -10.74
CA ASP A 816 12.71 17.70 -11.97
C ASP A 816 11.23 17.38 -11.72
N LEU A 817 10.45 17.40 -12.78
CA LEU A 817 9.04 17.04 -12.75
C LEU A 817 8.72 16.18 -13.96
N ARG A 818 8.29 14.94 -13.74
CA ARG A 818 7.66 14.12 -14.77
C ARG A 818 6.18 14.36 -14.78
N ALA A 819 5.69 15.03 -15.81
CA ALA A 819 4.27 15.23 -16.02
C ALA A 819 3.72 14.16 -16.96
N PHE A 820 2.47 13.73 -16.71
CA PHE A 820 1.80 12.73 -17.52
C PHE A 820 0.66 13.35 -18.32
N VAL A 821 0.61 13.04 -19.61
CA VAL A 821 -0.47 13.44 -20.52
C VAL A 821 -1.11 12.18 -21.07
N VAL A 822 -2.43 12.08 -21.02
CA VAL A 822 -3.17 11.02 -21.70
C VAL A 822 -3.84 11.57 -22.94
N LEU A 823 -3.79 10.79 -24.01
CA LEU A 823 -4.35 11.15 -25.31
C LEU A 823 -5.52 10.21 -25.66
N SER A 824 -6.57 10.81 -26.19
CA SER A 824 -7.75 10.10 -26.72
C SER A 824 -8.05 10.58 -28.15
N PRO A 825 -8.79 9.80 -28.97
CA PRO A 825 -9.17 10.24 -30.29
C PRO A 825 -9.86 11.62 -30.31
N GLY A 826 -9.45 12.50 -31.20
CA GLY A 826 -10.04 13.81 -31.36
C GLY A 826 -11.39 13.75 -32.07
N PRO A 827 -12.27 14.76 -31.89
CA PRO A 827 -13.55 14.81 -32.59
C PRO A 827 -13.35 15.03 -34.10
N ALA A 828 -13.90 14.13 -34.91
CA ALA A 828 -13.79 14.15 -36.38
C ALA A 828 -14.44 15.40 -37.05
N SER A 829 -15.27 16.15 -36.34
CA SER A 829 -16.20 17.11 -36.95
C SER A 829 -15.68 18.55 -37.16
N SER A 830 -14.45 18.86 -36.72
CA SER A 830 -13.95 20.27 -36.76
C SER A 830 -12.59 20.49 -37.44
N TRP A 831 -11.98 19.44 -37.97
CA TRP A 831 -10.64 19.53 -38.56
C TRP A 831 -10.65 19.41 -40.08
N THR A 832 -9.97 20.32 -40.75
CA THR A 832 -9.84 20.37 -42.22
C THR A 832 -8.52 19.76 -42.74
N GLY A 833 -7.64 19.29 -41.85
CA GLY A 833 -6.38 18.62 -42.15
C GLY A 833 -6.53 17.09 -42.30
N ALA A 834 -5.42 16.38 -42.57
CA ALA A 834 -5.43 14.94 -42.83
C ALA A 834 -5.87 14.09 -41.62
N LEU A 835 -5.59 14.51 -40.40
CA LEU A 835 -6.02 13.89 -39.11
C LEU A 835 -6.27 14.97 -38.08
N PRO A 836 -7.37 14.92 -37.29
CA PRO A 836 -7.61 15.88 -36.23
C PRO A 836 -6.59 15.64 -35.09
N PRO A 837 -6.14 16.71 -34.42
CA PRO A 837 -5.29 16.56 -33.24
C PRO A 837 -6.03 15.75 -32.16
N PRO A 838 -5.35 14.85 -31.44
CA PRO A 838 -5.97 14.11 -30.36
C PRO A 838 -6.41 15.03 -29.21
N GLN A 839 -7.38 14.57 -28.45
CA GLN A 839 -7.69 15.24 -27.17
C GLN A 839 -6.58 14.91 -26.17
N ALA A 840 -6.04 15.94 -25.50
CA ALA A 840 -4.97 15.79 -24.53
C ALA A 840 -5.42 16.26 -23.15
N GLN A 841 -5.28 15.38 -22.15
CA GLN A 841 -5.53 15.68 -20.74
C GLN A 841 -4.24 15.49 -19.93
N VAL A 842 -3.77 16.54 -19.26
CA VAL A 842 -2.65 16.44 -18.31
C VAL A 842 -3.18 15.93 -16.97
N LEU A 843 -2.53 14.90 -16.44
CA LEU A 843 -2.93 14.31 -15.16
C LEU A 843 -2.43 15.18 -13.98
N ALA A 844 -3.29 15.41 -12.99
CA ALA A 844 -2.95 16.21 -11.81
C ALA A 844 -2.07 15.45 -10.79
N ALA A 845 -1.30 14.48 -11.24
CA ALA A 845 -0.40 13.65 -10.44
C ALA A 845 1.01 13.63 -11.04
N PRO A 846 1.69 14.78 -11.17
CA PRO A 846 3.07 14.80 -11.65
C PRO A 846 4.00 14.23 -10.57
N LEU A 847 5.06 13.54 -11.01
CA LEU A 847 6.10 12.99 -10.15
C LEU A 847 7.28 13.98 -10.06
N THR A 848 7.49 14.61 -8.91
CA THR A 848 8.76 15.28 -8.64
C THR A 848 9.81 14.21 -8.33
N ARG A 849 10.91 14.21 -9.11
CA ARG A 849 12.08 13.38 -8.81
C ARG A 849 13.18 14.25 -8.21
N MET A 850 14.05 13.67 -7.40
CA MET A 850 15.20 14.36 -6.80
C MET A 850 16.51 13.65 -7.12
N ALA A 851 17.56 14.41 -7.28
CA ALA A 851 18.90 13.90 -7.54
C ALA A 851 19.50 13.24 -6.28
N PRO A 852 20.39 12.24 -6.43
CA PRO A 852 21.27 11.79 -5.36
C PRO A 852 22.15 12.93 -4.83
N GLU A 853 22.81 12.71 -3.72
CA GLU A 853 23.73 13.71 -3.11
C GLU A 853 24.85 14.11 -4.05
N GLY A 854 25.05 15.42 -4.20
CA GLY A 854 26.10 15.97 -5.04
C GLY A 854 25.93 15.74 -6.55
N SER A 855 24.80 15.14 -6.98
CA SER A 855 24.54 14.86 -8.39
C SER A 855 23.74 15.97 -9.05
N LEU A 856 24.15 16.35 -10.26
CA LEU A 856 23.36 17.20 -11.16
C LEU A 856 22.34 16.39 -11.98
N VAL A 857 22.45 15.06 -12.01
CA VAL A 857 21.53 14.19 -12.77
C VAL A 857 20.39 13.75 -11.88
N VAL A 858 19.18 14.19 -12.23
CA VAL A 858 17.95 13.72 -11.56
C VAL A 858 17.53 12.41 -12.20
N ASN A 859 17.65 11.31 -11.46
CA ASN A 859 17.22 10.01 -11.94
C ASN A 859 16.90 9.05 -10.79
N SER A 860 15.68 8.52 -10.76
CA SER A 860 15.24 7.53 -9.76
C SER A 860 15.99 6.20 -9.88
N SER A 861 16.42 5.81 -11.10
CA SER A 861 17.14 4.54 -11.34
C SER A 861 18.60 4.55 -10.87
N ARG A 862 19.14 5.68 -10.41
CA ARG A 862 20.51 5.83 -9.90
C ARG A 862 20.58 6.22 -8.42
N GLY A 863 19.56 5.83 -7.63
CA GLY A 863 19.54 6.15 -6.21
C GLY A 863 18.96 7.53 -5.87
N GLY A 864 18.37 8.22 -6.84
CA GLY A 864 17.50 9.37 -6.61
C GLY A 864 16.17 8.94 -5.98
N GLY A 865 15.35 9.90 -5.56
CA GLY A 865 14.06 9.64 -4.96
C GLY A 865 12.94 10.46 -5.57
N ALA A 866 11.79 10.48 -4.90
CA ALA A 866 10.65 11.29 -5.28
C ALA A 866 10.14 12.15 -4.13
N LYS A 867 9.32 13.14 -4.46
CA LYS A 867 8.58 13.98 -3.52
C LYS A 867 7.11 14.02 -3.92
N ASP A 868 6.24 14.22 -2.95
CA ASP A 868 4.88 14.62 -3.24
C ASP A 868 4.88 16.00 -3.92
N THR A 869 3.98 16.21 -4.85
CA THR A 869 3.82 17.48 -5.57
C THR A 869 2.44 18.07 -5.29
N TRP A 870 2.40 19.22 -4.64
CA TRP A 870 1.17 19.94 -4.34
C TRP A 870 0.93 21.06 -5.34
N ILE A 871 -0.17 20.99 -6.06
CA ILE A 871 -0.60 22.05 -6.97
C ILE A 871 -1.63 22.89 -6.23
N VAL A 872 -1.17 23.99 -5.65
CA VAL A 872 -1.96 24.82 -4.74
C VAL A 872 -2.60 26.02 -5.47
N PRO A 873 -3.72 26.56 -4.98
CA PRO A 873 -4.38 27.73 -5.51
C PRO A 873 -3.50 28.97 -5.72
#